data_d3267efeb9258d45b7fff48dee589fa5
#
_entry.id   d3267efeb9258d45b7fff48dee589fa5
#
_cell.length_a   1.000
_cell.length_b   1.000
_cell.length_c   1.000
_cell.angle_alpha   90.00
_cell.angle_beta   90.00
_cell.angle_gamma   90.00
#
_symmetry.space_group_name_H-M   'P 1'
#
loop_
_entity.id
_entity.type
_entity.pdbx_description
1 polymer ?
#
loop_
_entity_poly.entity_id
_entity_poly.type
_entity_poly.pdbx_seq_one_letter_code
_entity_poly.pdbx_strand_id
1 'polypeptide(L)'
;MDQFPERRGGTLRFANTAQETPIQEIWAYDVQPGQVPNGSAQLSYTVRSDIQPDYDNLAPLRAVIAGRYPSGERQTVIALPTKAPARKRPSDKAAASAQQPIVHILVPSSLGDPPPDQALMRSWSYGWENMHDGLDGIAITLPALNLPATHNGSIPLNIRIKDPIWPARDMIDVSVAVAPGQARTLWLDLRDRILSNDSLMLSIAAAAPGFDANALDGTQLQLVFKPRNEAIKEHVADRFNQVKDNWGFLVEEHTTSKRQLLYKRLDADITDLLRVDPDHALGREYWNDISYANQGTLPVEMPSVPKGVPAWAFWQLQDLSATRRYIRWWIEQRQVAYGDFGGGISDDSDLVQQWPGVALMGVDPDMLNASMLALSDANYRNGMFTNGLSTIETDELHSYEEGINLNSALLYLNWGDPRTVERLMETVKAFDNIIQVNPQGHLLFASNWFGGRKVYREPNWQWQKPYSFPIVHPAILLGGYNADPNSRRIVTGLADGYLAHAYTNAKGNWALPNEINWQTGKTRGGELFEGSGGADTLHTFWAAYRFTGEDRYLKPINYRVANSGPNGLSLLNENFLDVMGKRSDWSGKLIDAANKDDGSAPDFPHHVAWEQTGNLDYLAAIYRSEAREKLQNFYMNTEGHWWSDRVESPTVNLQRERLGGVALKRNQTYPGHTVSWRFNDPEAATQVAIAIPAPQQDRFTVIAYNTSNKNQRASMTGWNVAPGQWRITQGVSKGNDGKLDSNAKTQEVAFEKSASIDIDFPAGRTTVLQLERIAATTPVELRPDLGIGHGDVRVTADAIEVTVHSLGHADAPAGFVVLEDTRGELARSAFPALAAPRNLQPITTQVRLPLTNAVTLKTARLRVLTESNAPEITDLNNKLALPTPAKPATAKNSQ
;
A
#
# COMPACT_ATOMS: atom_id res chain seq x y z
N MET A 1 -0.83 21.29 22.42
CA MET A 1 -1.56 22.47 21.89
C MET A 1 -0.89 23.69 22.50
N ASP A 2 -0.29 24.56 21.68
CA ASP A 2 0.40 25.73 22.16
C ASP A 2 -0.60 26.86 22.44
N GLN A 3 -0.51 27.46 23.62
CA GLN A 3 -1.32 28.62 23.99
C GLN A 3 -0.70 29.91 23.48
N PHE A 4 -1.46 30.67 22.72
CA PHE A 4 -1.09 32.03 22.40
C PHE A 4 -1.87 33.00 23.30
N PRO A 5 -1.20 33.96 23.95
CA PRO A 5 -1.88 35.00 24.71
C PRO A 5 -2.79 35.80 23.77
N GLU A 6 -3.97 36.18 24.27
CA GLU A 6 -4.92 36.97 23.52
C GLU A 6 -4.26 38.28 23.04
N ARG A 7 -4.05 38.37 21.73
CA ARG A 7 -3.46 39.56 21.07
C ARG A 7 -4.37 39.99 19.91
N ARG A 8 -4.66 41.25 19.84
CA ARG A 8 -5.32 41.81 18.63
C ARG A 8 -4.25 42.01 17.55
N GLY A 9 -4.30 41.21 16.55
CA GLY A 9 -3.37 41.24 15.41
C GLY A 9 -2.02 40.57 15.73
N GLY A 10 -1.44 39.96 14.76
CA GLY A 10 -0.17 39.22 14.81
C GLY A 10 0.01 38.35 13.59
N THR A 11 1.22 37.88 13.38
CA THR A 11 1.55 36.91 12.34
C THR A 11 1.91 35.59 12.98
N LEU A 12 1.20 34.51 12.63
CA LEU A 12 1.61 33.16 12.95
C LEU A 12 2.59 32.69 11.88
N ARG A 13 3.79 32.30 12.27
CA ARG A 13 4.79 31.75 11.38
C ARG A 13 4.88 30.26 11.62
N PHE A 14 4.56 29.49 10.59
CA PHE A 14 4.77 28.05 10.56
C PHE A 14 6.10 27.79 9.86
N ALA A 15 7.01 27.10 10.54
CA ALA A 15 8.28 26.66 9.97
C ALA A 15 8.14 25.21 9.54
N ASN A 16 8.27 24.96 8.25
CA ASN A 16 8.38 23.62 7.71
C ASN A 16 9.87 23.29 7.55
N THR A 17 10.34 22.21 8.15
CA THR A 17 11.74 21.79 8.08
C THR A 17 12.07 21.00 6.80
N ALA A 18 11.06 20.49 6.09
CA ALA A 18 11.19 19.81 4.81
C ALA A 18 10.59 20.67 3.70
N GLN A 19 11.43 21.13 2.76
CA GLN A 19 10.98 21.98 1.64
C GLN A 19 9.91 21.27 0.77
N GLU A 20 9.89 19.95 0.80
CA GLU A 20 9.08 19.10 -0.07
C GLU A 20 7.80 18.58 0.60
N THR A 21 7.63 18.81 1.89
CA THR A 21 6.41 18.41 2.61
C THR A 21 5.52 19.64 2.85
N PRO A 22 4.54 19.89 1.99
CA PRO A 22 3.66 21.05 2.18
C PRO A 22 2.79 20.87 3.43
N ILE A 23 2.59 21.95 4.18
CA ILE A 23 1.53 21.99 5.19
C ILE A 23 0.22 22.09 4.40
N GLN A 24 -0.57 21.03 4.39
CA GLN A 24 -1.81 20.96 3.61
C GLN A 24 -2.95 21.70 4.29
N GLU A 25 -2.98 21.68 5.62
CA GLU A 25 -4.10 22.23 6.36
C GLU A 25 -3.68 22.74 7.73
N ILE A 26 -4.20 23.90 8.11
CA ILE A 26 -4.01 24.47 9.43
C ILE A 26 -5.38 24.86 9.97
N TRP A 27 -5.73 24.29 11.13
CA TRP A 27 -6.98 24.61 11.81
C TRP A 27 -6.69 25.54 12.98
N ALA A 28 -7.31 26.73 13.00
CA ALA A 28 -7.30 27.63 14.10
C ALA A 28 -8.70 27.71 14.73
N TYR A 29 -8.78 27.43 16.02
CA TYR A 29 -10.03 27.56 16.78
C TYR A 29 -9.99 28.85 17.62
N ASP A 30 -11.01 29.67 17.48
CA ASP A 30 -11.23 30.81 18.37
C ASP A 30 -12.10 30.38 19.53
N VAL A 31 -11.64 30.58 20.74
CA VAL A 31 -12.46 30.41 21.95
C VAL A 31 -13.29 31.67 22.08
N GLN A 32 -14.51 31.66 21.54
CA GLN A 32 -15.37 32.82 21.57
C GLN A 32 -15.79 33.19 23.00
N PRO A 33 -15.48 34.37 23.49
CA PRO A 33 -15.97 34.79 24.78
C PRO A 33 -17.44 35.18 24.72
N GLY A 34 -18.29 34.45 25.42
CA GLY A 34 -19.53 34.99 25.94
C GLY A 34 -20.78 35.00 25.07
N GLN A 35 -20.81 34.36 23.89
CA GLN A 35 -22.07 34.26 23.14
C GLN A 35 -22.54 32.83 23.04
N VAL A 36 -23.62 32.50 23.76
CA VAL A 36 -24.35 31.27 23.58
C VAL A 36 -25.13 31.35 22.27
N PRO A 37 -25.04 30.34 21.36
CA PRO A 37 -25.82 30.35 20.13
C PRO A 37 -27.31 30.48 20.39
N ASN A 38 -27.99 31.30 19.59
CA ASN A 38 -29.45 31.47 19.68
C ASN A 38 -30.14 30.23 19.13
N GLY A 39 -31.07 29.67 19.88
CA GLY A 39 -32.09 28.76 19.35
C GLY A 39 -31.96 27.34 19.80
N SER A 40 -32.07 26.85 20.88
CA SER A 40 -32.21 25.47 21.37
C SER A 40 -32.56 25.45 22.87
N ALA A 41 -32.98 24.34 23.37
CA ALA A 41 -33.24 24.20 24.80
C ALA A 41 -31.93 24.51 25.57
N GLN A 42 -32.04 25.32 26.58
CA GLN A 42 -30.90 25.70 27.42
C GLN A 42 -31.20 25.31 28.88
N LEU A 43 -30.23 24.64 29.50
CA LEU A 43 -30.28 24.28 30.92
C LEU A 43 -29.09 24.94 31.61
N SER A 44 -29.34 25.64 32.71
CA SER A 44 -28.32 26.36 33.47
C SER A 44 -28.13 25.76 34.87
N TYR A 45 -26.89 25.46 35.19
CA TYR A 45 -26.52 24.90 36.48
C TYR A 45 -25.46 25.75 37.16
N THR A 46 -25.54 25.84 38.51
CA THR A 46 -24.47 26.44 39.29
C THR A 46 -23.65 25.33 39.96
N VAL A 47 -22.35 25.36 39.73
CA VAL A 47 -21.41 24.41 40.32
C VAL A 47 -21.29 24.71 41.84
N ARG A 48 -21.36 23.64 42.64
CA ARG A 48 -21.15 23.68 44.08
C ARG A 48 -20.23 22.56 44.53
N SER A 49 -19.28 22.86 45.32
CA SER A 49 -18.30 21.89 45.86
C SER A 49 -18.90 20.86 46.83
N ASP A 50 -20.07 21.15 47.40
CA ASP A 50 -20.79 20.26 48.29
C ASP A 50 -21.63 19.20 47.60
N ILE A 51 -21.76 19.27 46.27
CA ILE A 51 -22.50 18.26 45.51
C ILE A 51 -21.57 17.13 45.17
N GLN A 52 -21.76 15.97 45.76
CA GLN A 52 -20.99 14.75 45.51
C GLN A 52 -21.79 13.80 44.58
N PRO A 53 -21.14 13.03 43.69
CA PRO A 53 -21.83 12.07 42.86
C PRO A 53 -22.31 10.89 43.69
N ASP A 54 -23.56 10.56 43.50
CA ASP A 54 -24.26 9.41 44.14
C ASP A 54 -24.58 8.34 43.09
N TYR A 55 -23.54 7.82 42.48
CA TYR A 55 -23.66 6.81 41.43
C TYR A 55 -22.86 5.56 41.77
N ASP A 56 -23.48 4.40 41.79
CA ASP A 56 -22.84 3.11 42.07
C ASP A 56 -21.83 2.71 40.98
N ASN A 57 -21.91 3.30 39.78
CA ASN A 57 -21.15 2.94 38.60
C ASN A 57 -19.96 3.84 38.28
N LEU A 58 -19.37 4.51 39.25
CA LEU A 58 -18.18 5.39 39.02
C LEU A 58 -16.85 4.65 38.94
N ALA A 59 -16.84 3.33 39.15
CA ALA A 59 -15.56 2.59 39.15
C ALA A 59 -14.81 2.67 37.82
N PRO A 60 -15.42 2.52 36.63
CA PRO A 60 -14.74 2.71 35.35
C PRO A 60 -14.21 4.11 35.17
N LEU A 61 -14.97 5.13 35.56
CA LEU A 61 -14.57 6.53 35.46
C LEU A 61 -13.38 6.85 36.38
N ARG A 62 -13.43 6.36 37.63
CA ARG A 62 -12.31 6.48 38.59
C ARG A 62 -11.05 5.81 38.07
N ALA A 63 -11.16 4.65 37.44
CA ALA A 63 -10.02 3.96 36.82
C ALA A 63 -9.41 4.79 35.66
N VAL A 64 -10.22 5.41 34.82
CA VAL A 64 -9.75 6.31 33.74
C VAL A 64 -9.05 7.54 34.34
N ILE A 65 -9.65 8.16 35.35
CA ILE A 65 -9.06 9.31 36.03
C ILE A 65 -7.70 8.92 36.64
N ALA A 66 -7.64 7.82 37.38
CA ALA A 66 -6.42 7.34 38.04
C ALA A 66 -5.32 6.96 37.05
N GLY A 67 -5.70 6.40 35.86
CA GLY A 67 -4.74 6.06 34.80
C GLY A 67 -4.23 7.26 34.02
N ARG A 68 -4.99 8.36 33.97
CA ARG A 68 -4.62 9.54 33.17
C ARG A 68 -3.87 10.61 33.95
N TYR A 69 -4.13 10.72 35.22
CA TYR A 69 -3.51 11.73 36.08
C TYR A 69 -2.51 11.10 37.04
N PRO A 70 -1.40 11.79 37.35
CA PRO A 70 -0.39 11.29 38.28
C PRO A 70 -0.99 10.96 39.66
N SER A 71 -0.52 9.89 40.30
CA SER A 71 -1.04 9.42 41.59
C SER A 71 -0.84 10.43 42.75
N GLY A 72 0.03 11.42 42.56
CA GLY A 72 0.23 12.50 43.56
C GLY A 72 -0.73 13.69 43.36
N GLU A 73 -1.49 13.73 42.26
CA GLU A 73 -2.43 14.82 42.02
C GLU A 73 -3.73 14.57 42.81
N ARG A 74 -4.24 15.64 43.35
CA ARG A 74 -5.48 15.64 44.08
C ARG A 74 -6.65 15.84 43.15
N GLN A 75 -7.71 15.05 43.34
CA GLN A 75 -8.85 15.03 42.43
C GLN A 75 -10.16 15.13 43.24
N THR A 76 -11.05 15.99 42.79
CA THR A 76 -12.41 16.12 43.35
C THR A 76 -13.42 15.86 42.25
N VAL A 77 -14.45 15.05 42.52
CA VAL A 77 -15.55 14.79 41.62
C VAL A 77 -16.83 15.36 42.21
N ILE A 78 -17.49 16.23 41.42
CA ILE A 78 -18.83 16.77 41.76
C ILE A 78 -19.77 16.41 40.63
N ALA A 79 -21.08 16.28 40.92
CA ALA A 79 -22.08 15.98 39.93
C ALA A 79 -23.09 17.11 39.80
N LEU A 80 -23.61 17.34 38.59
CA LEU A 80 -24.74 18.22 38.38
C LEU A 80 -26.01 17.50 38.86
N PRO A 81 -26.94 18.19 39.59
CA PRO A 81 -28.15 17.60 40.02
C PRO A 81 -29.10 17.28 38.85
N THR A 82 -29.65 16.08 38.80
CA THR A 82 -30.63 15.63 37.79
C THR A 82 -32.05 16.12 38.01
N LYS A 83 -32.36 16.64 39.23
CA LYS A 83 -33.65 17.17 39.64
C LYS A 83 -33.42 18.42 40.47
N ALA A 84 -34.45 19.24 40.62
CA ALA A 84 -34.44 20.49 41.39
C ALA A 84 -33.58 20.48 42.67
N PRO A 85 -32.98 21.59 43.08
CA PRO A 85 -31.81 21.66 43.96
C PRO A 85 -31.87 20.71 45.11
N ALA A 86 -30.89 19.82 45.20
CA ALA A 86 -30.77 18.86 46.28
C ALA A 86 -30.79 19.57 47.65
N ARG A 87 -31.61 19.08 48.55
CA ARG A 87 -31.56 19.52 49.95
C ARG A 87 -30.11 19.36 50.43
N LYS A 88 -29.53 20.44 51.03
CA LYS A 88 -28.24 20.34 51.68
C LYS A 88 -28.17 19.09 52.56
N ARG A 89 -27.35 18.14 52.20
CA ARG A 89 -26.93 17.09 53.14
C ARG A 89 -26.08 17.77 54.22
N PRO A 90 -26.26 17.41 55.53
CA PRO A 90 -25.36 17.87 56.54
C PRO A 90 -23.95 17.50 56.09
N SER A 91 -23.05 18.49 56.02
CA SER A 91 -21.64 18.23 55.72
C SER A 91 -21.12 17.30 56.80
N ASP A 92 -20.84 16.07 56.50
CA ASP A 92 -19.81 15.36 57.23
C ASP A 92 -18.59 16.24 57.09
N LYS A 93 -18.08 16.75 58.23
CA LYS A 93 -16.81 17.44 58.30
C LYS A 93 -15.74 16.44 57.89
N ALA A 94 -15.67 16.15 56.60
CA ALA A 94 -14.55 15.45 56.00
C ALA A 94 -13.29 16.26 56.32
N ALA A 95 -12.30 15.56 56.76
CA ALA A 95 -10.96 16.05 57.04
C ALA A 95 -10.52 17.13 56.03
N ALA A 96 -9.94 18.21 56.53
CA ALA A 96 -9.52 19.35 55.77
C ALA A 96 -9.05 18.90 54.38
N SER A 97 -9.86 19.17 53.40
CA SER A 97 -9.63 18.72 52.03
C SER A 97 -8.30 19.33 51.58
N ALA A 98 -7.35 18.48 51.43
CA ALA A 98 -6.11 18.88 50.82
C ALA A 98 -6.41 19.41 49.41
N GLN A 99 -5.88 20.59 49.05
CA GLN A 99 -6.12 21.29 47.79
C GLN A 99 -6.06 20.34 46.57
N GLN A 100 -7.09 20.41 45.74
CA GLN A 100 -7.23 19.53 44.58
C GLN A 100 -6.98 20.37 43.33
N PRO A 101 -5.90 20.10 42.54
CA PRO A 101 -5.60 20.88 41.34
C PRO A 101 -6.54 20.55 40.17
N ILE A 102 -7.32 19.46 40.26
CA ILE A 102 -8.23 19.00 39.23
C ILE A 102 -9.62 18.80 39.80
N VAL A 103 -10.60 19.44 39.20
CA VAL A 103 -12.03 19.27 39.55
C VAL A 103 -12.75 18.63 38.39
N HIS A 104 -13.39 17.49 38.63
CA HIS A 104 -14.21 16.78 37.68
C HIS A 104 -15.68 17.06 37.90
N ILE A 105 -16.40 17.44 36.86
CA ILE A 105 -17.85 17.74 36.92
C ILE A 105 -18.54 16.72 36.03
N LEU A 106 -19.49 15.96 36.60
CA LEU A 106 -20.29 15.00 35.85
C LEU A 106 -21.56 15.66 35.33
N VAL A 107 -21.85 15.50 34.06
CA VAL A 107 -23.06 15.94 33.38
C VAL A 107 -23.86 14.68 33.04
N PRO A 108 -24.93 14.38 33.77
CA PRO A 108 -25.73 13.19 33.52
C PRO A 108 -26.42 13.22 32.13
N SER A 109 -26.46 12.08 31.48
CA SER A 109 -27.08 11.95 30.13
C SER A 109 -28.55 12.30 30.13
N SER A 110 -29.23 12.02 31.22
CA SER A 110 -30.65 12.35 31.41
C SER A 110 -30.99 13.85 31.30
N LEU A 111 -30.00 14.73 31.37
CA LEU A 111 -30.21 16.16 31.12
C LEU A 111 -30.53 16.49 29.66
N GLY A 112 -30.22 15.58 28.72
CA GLY A 112 -30.59 15.68 27.33
C GLY A 112 -31.95 15.10 26.97
N ASP A 113 -32.67 14.53 27.92
CA ASP A 113 -34.00 13.97 27.69
C ASP A 113 -34.96 15.09 27.21
N PRO A 114 -35.74 14.86 26.13
CA PRO A 114 -36.76 15.81 25.70
C PRO A 114 -37.84 15.99 26.78
N PRO A 115 -38.51 17.14 26.80
CA PRO A 115 -39.66 17.34 27.72
C PRO A 115 -40.70 16.21 27.60
N PRO A 116 -41.35 15.81 28.70
CA PRO A 116 -42.28 14.67 28.71
C PRO A 116 -43.44 14.77 27.68
N ASP A 117 -43.88 15.99 27.37
CA ASP A 117 -44.92 16.30 26.38
C ASP A 117 -44.46 16.08 24.92
N GLN A 118 -43.15 16.03 24.68
CA GLN A 118 -42.54 15.73 23.39
C GLN A 118 -41.99 14.31 23.27
N ALA A 119 -42.24 13.47 24.27
CA ALA A 119 -41.78 12.09 24.32
C ALA A 119 -42.39 11.31 23.16
N LEU A 120 -41.55 10.92 22.20
CA LEU A 120 -41.91 10.05 21.07
C LEU A 120 -42.32 8.67 21.60
N MET A 121 -43.33 8.06 20.97
CA MET A 121 -43.70 6.67 21.29
C MET A 121 -42.49 5.76 21.04
N ARG A 122 -42.08 5.05 22.07
CA ARG A 122 -41.01 4.06 21.99
C ARG A 122 -41.49 2.83 21.24
N SER A 123 -40.84 2.42 20.22
CA SER A 123 -41.04 1.10 19.65
C SER A 123 -40.34 0.05 20.52
N TRP A 124 -40.97 -1.11 20.67
CA TRP A 124 -40.45 -2.25 21.43
C TRP A 124 -39.45 -3.06 20.58
N SER A 125 -38.50 -2.39 19.90
CA SER A 125 -37.42 -3.11 19.28
C SER A 125 -36.28 -3.37 20.28
N TYR A 126 -35.53 -4.44 20.06
CA TYR A 126 -34.36 -4.81 20.86
C TYR A 126 -33.27 -3.76 20.75
N GLY A 127 -33.43 -2.64 21.32
CA GLY A 127 -32.46 -1.55 21.36
C GLY A 127 -33.14 -0.37 21.99
N TRP A 128 -32.55 0.14 23.04
CA TRP A 128 -32.99 1.39 23.62
C TRP A 128 -32.74 2.50 22.61
N GLU A 129 -33.76 2.93 21.89
CA GLU A 129 -33.65 4.13 21.10
C GLU A 129 -33.33 5.28 22.02
N ASN A 130 -32.15 5.81 21.93
CA ASN A 130 -31.78 7.02 22.63
C ASN A 130 -32.49 8.20 21.95
N MET A 131 -33.42 8.80 22.66
CA MET A 131 -34.25 9.89 22.20
C MET A 131 -33.70 11.27 22.62
N HIS A 132 -32.49 11.32 23.15
CA HIS A 132 -31.91 12.56 23.63
C HIS A 132 -31.71 13.56 22.48
N ASP A 133 -31.87 14.84 22.78
CA ASP A 133 -31.41 15.92 21.95
C ASP A 133 -29.89 15.96 21.93
N GLY A 134 -29.30 16.60 20.89
CA GLY A 134 -27.85 16.76 20.76
C GLY A 134 -27.35 17.90 21.64
N LEU A 135 -26.30 17.65 22.41
CA LEU A 135 -25.61 18.67 23.18
C LEU A 135 -24.68 19.44 22.21
N ASP A 136 -25.12 20.59 21.76
CA ASP A 136 -24.39 21.49 20.87
C ASP A 136 -23.10 21.98 21.52
N GLY A 137 -23.21 22.42 22.77
CA GLY A 137 -22.05 22.84 23.52
C GLY A 137 -22.36 23.24 24.97
N ILE A 138 -21.31 23.65 25.65
CA ILE A 138 -21.37 24.12 27.03
C ILE A 138 -20.76 25.53 27.11
N ALA A 139 -21.55 26.49 27.58
CA ALA A 139 -21.01 27.76 28.01
C ALA A 139 -20.61 27.65 29.50
N ILE A 140 -19.33 27.90 29.79
CA ILE A 140 -18.78 27.88 31.14
C ILE A 140 -18.48 29.30 31.56
N THR A 141 -19.24 29.84 32.54
CA THR A 141 -18.93 31.12 33.14
C THR A 141 -18.20 30.88 34.46
N LEU A 142 -16.89 31.02 34.44
CA LEU A 142 -16.00 30.94 35.58
C LEU A 142 -16.24 32.14 36.50
N PRO A 143 -16.28 31.97 37.82
CA PRO A 143 -16.31 33.09 38.76
C PRO A 143 -14.97 33.86 38.72
N ALA A 144 -14.95 35.00 39.37
CA ALA A 144 -13.69 35.72 39.62
C ALA A 144 -12.75 34.86 40.51
N LEU A 145 -11.76 34.23 39.88
CA LEU A 145 -10.79 33.39 40.61
C LEU A 145 -9.83 34.26 41.39
N ASN A 146 -9.94 34.24 42.73
CA ASN A 146 -9.06 34.96 43.63
C ASN A 146 -7.82 34.10 43.97
N LEU A 147 -7.09 33.72 42.96
CA LEU A 147 -5.89 32.91 43.03
C LEU A 147 -4.68 33.72 42.54
N PRO A 148 -3.47 33.40 43.02
CA PRO A 148 -2.28 34.07 42.51
C PRO A 148 -2.04 33.78 41.03
N ALA A 149 -1.68 34.82 40.29
CA ALA A 149 -1.20 34.66 38.94
C ALA A 149 0.16 33.92 38.94
N THR A 150 0.27 32.88 38.12
CA THR A 150 1.47 32.06 38.03
C THR A 150 2.22 32.20 36.72
N HIS A 151 1.61 32.77 35.70
CA HIS A 151 2.23 32.96 34.39
C HIS A 151 1.78 34.30 33.74
N ASN A 152 2.72 35.18 33.47
CA ASN A 152 2.46 36.48 32.79
C ASN A 152 1.23 37.27 33.32
N GLY A 153 1.03 37.29 34.62
CA GLY A 153 -0.11 37.98 35.24
C GLY A 153 -1.45 37.26 35.10
N SER A 154 -1.46 36.04 34.68
CA SER A 154 -2.66 35.20 34.49
C SER A 154 -2.59 33.87 35.26
N ILE A 155 -3.73 33.23 35.37
CA ILE A 155 -3.94 31.86 35.88
C ILE A 155 -4.14 30.96 34.70
N PRO A 156 -3.22 30.01 34.36
CA PRO A 156 -3.42 29.01 33.36
C PRO A 156 -4.44 27.97 33.84
N LEU A 157 -5.46 27.73 33.03
CA LEU A 157 -6.46 26.68 33.24
C LEU A 157 -6.38 25.68 32.08
N ASN A 158 -6.59 24.42 32.38
CA ASN A 158 -6.84 23.39 31.39
C ASN A 158 -8.27 22.86 31.58
N ILE A 159 -9.03 22.84 30.50
CA ILE A 159 -10.41 22.35 30.49
C ILE A 159 -10.49 21.18 29.54
N ARG A 160 -10.98 20.04 30.01
CA ARG A 160 -11.17 18.83 29.21
C ARG A 160 -12.60 18.34 29.30
N ILE A 161 -13.11 17.88 28.18
CA ILE A 161 -14.39 17.18 28.12
C ILE A 161 -14.12 15.81 27.51
N LYS A 162 -14.53 14.76 28.27
CA LYS A 162 -14.31 13.37 27.90
C LYS A 162 -15.41 12.83 27.02
N ASP A 163 -15.06 11.94 26.10
CA ASP A 163 -16.05 11.17 25.36
C ASP A 163 -16.83 10.24 26.34
N PRO A 164 -18.17 10.34 26.39
CA PRO A 164 -18.95 9.57 27.36
C PRO A 164 -18.84 8.06 27.15
N ILE A 165 -18.74 7.57 25.92
CA ILE A 165 -18.62 6.13 25.67
C ILE A 165 -17.17 5.62 25.76
N TRP A 166 -16.20 6.53 25.65
CA TRP A 166 -14.78 6.20 25.77
C TRP A 166 -14.01 7.28 26.53
N PRO A 167 -14.11 7.34 27.86
CA PRO A 167 -13.56 8.43 28.66
C PRO A 167 -12.03 8.61 28.57
N ALA A 168 -11.31 7.67 27.96
CA ALA A 168 -9.89 7.84 27.66
C ALA A 168 -9.65 8.88 26.55
N ARG A 169 -10.65 9.15 25.69
CA ARG A 169 -10.62 10.19 24.66
C ARG A 169 -11.03 11.53 25.25
N ASP A 170 -10.27 12.58 24.92
CA ASP A 170 -10.72 13.94 25.11
C ASP A 170 -11.43 14.43 23.85
N MET A 171 -12.71 14.78 23.95
CA MET A 171 -13.42 15.49 22.88
C MET A 171 -12.92 16.93 22.79
N ILE A 172 -12.67 17.52 23.96
CA ILE A 172 -12.06 18.85 24.10
C ILE A 172 -10.92 18.76 25.08
N ASP A 173 -9.79 19.33 24.72
CA ASP A 173 -8.62 19.57 25.58
C ASP A 173 -8.09 20.96 25.26
N VAL A 174 -8.54 21.95 26.01
CA VAL A 174 -8.19 23.35 25.78
C VAL A 174 -7.56 23.95 27.04
N SER A 175 -6.50 24.73 26.80
CA SER A 175 -5.86 25.51 27.85
C SER A 175 -6.17 26.99 27.62
N VAL A 176 -6.57 27.70 28.64
CA VAL A 176 -6.89 29.12 28.60
C VAL A 176 -6.22 29.87 29.74
N ALA A 177 -5.89 31.13 29.56
CA ALA A 177 -5.38 32.02 30.60
C ALA A 177 -6.51 32.93 31.07
N VAL A 178 -6.74 32.97 32.38
CA VAL A 178 -7.71 33.89 32.98
C VAL A 178 -7.03 34.89 33.86
N ALA A 179 -7.53 36.13 33.90
CA ALA A 179 -7.01 37.16 34.79
C ALA A 179 -7.53 36.93 36.24
N PRO A 180 -6.69 37.04 37.28
CA PRO A 180 -7.14 36.96 38.66
C PRO A 180 -8.24 37.98 38.94
N GLY A 181 -9.24 37.59 39.72
CA GLY A 181 -10.32 38.46 40.12
C GLY A 181 -11.31 38.90 39.05
N GLN A 182 -11.26 38.27 37.83
CA GLN A 182 -12.16 38.55 36.75
C GLN A 182 -12.97 37.27 36.37
N ALA A 183 -14.27 37.41 36.25
CA ALA A 183 -15.12 36.35 35.71
C ALA A 183 -14.93 36.19 34.19
N ARG A 184 -14.99 34.97 33.66
CA ARG A 184 -14.86 34.73 32.24
C ARG A 184 -15.81 33.65 31.76
N THR A 185 -16.48 33.91 30.64
CA THR A 185 -17.32 32.95 29.96
C THR A 185 -16.59 32.39 28.78
N LEU A 186 -16.64 31.06 28.63
CA LEU A 186 -16.08 30.29 27.54
C LEU A 186 -17.18 29.47 26.89
N TRP A 187 -17.21 29.44 25.57
CA TRP A 187 -18.05 28.51 24.81
C TRP A 187 -17.21 27.31 24.34
N LEU A 188 -17.67 26.09 24.61
CA LEU A 188 -17.04 24.85 24.21
C LEU A 188 -18.02 24.09 23.32
N ASP A 189 -17.71 23.97 22.04
CA ASP A 189 -18.48 23.26 21.03
C ASP A 189 -18.31 21.74 21.20
N LEU A 190 -19.40 21.00 21.32
CA LEU A 190 -19.44 19.55 21.51
C LEU A 190 -19.96 18.81 20.28
N ARG A 191 -20.08 19.49 19.15
CA ARG A 191 -20.49 18.91 17.85
C ARG A 191 -21.77 18.12 17.96
N ASP A 192 -22.79 18.74 18.57
CA ASP A 192 -24.16 18.20 18.71
C ASP A 192 -24.18 16.78 19.29
N ARG A 193 -23.35 16.50 20.32
CA ARG A 193 -23.22 15.16 20.90
C ARG A 193 -24.55 14.63 21.45
N ILE A 194 -25.13 13.63 20.80
CA ILE A 194 -26.30 12.89 21.30
C ILE A 194 -25.80 11.89 22.34
N LEU A 195 -25.99 12.21 23.60
CA LEU A 195 -25.49 11.41 24.71
C LEU A 195 -26.11 10.02 24.70
N SER A 196 -25.28 9.01 25.01
CA SER A 196 -25.73 7.67 25.38
C SER A 196 -26.22 7.65 26.84
N ASN A 197 -26.36 6.50 27.45
CA ASN A 197 -26.69 6.39 28.87
C ASN A 197 -25.56 6.78 29.84
N ASP A 198 -24.38 7.11 29.28
CA ASP A 198 -23.17 7.47 30.04
C ASP A 198 -23.11 8.96 30.30
N SER A 199 -22.61 9.32 31.48
CA SER A 199 -22.42 10.71 31.86
C SER A 199 -21.23 11.35 31.13
N LEU A 200 -21.40 12.59 30.70
CA LEU A 200 -20.32 13.41 30.20
C LEU A 200 -19.45 13.89 31.37
N MET A 201 -18.14 13.84 31.23
CA MET A 201 -17.20 14.32 32.23
C MET A 201 -16.46 15.57 31.74
N LEU A 202 -16.61 16.66 32.46
CA LEU A 202 -15.88 17.90 32.34
C LEU A 202 -14.81 17.96 33.42
N SER A 203 -13.55 18.28 33.07
CA SER A 203 -12.47 18.46 34.02
C SER A 203 -11.88 19.86 33.91
N ILE A 204 -11.64 20.52 35.03
CA ILE A 204 -10.97 21.82 35.11
C ILE A 204 -9.76 21.67 36.03
N ALA A 205 -8.58 21.98 35.52
CA ALA A 205 -7.35 22.03 36.26
C ALA A 205 -6.76 23.44 36.21
N ALA A 206 -6.10 23.88 37.28
CA ALA A 206 -5.42 25.15 37.29
C ALA A 206 -3.96 24.99 37.79
N ALA A 207 -3.03 25.64 37.13
CA ALA A 207 -1.63 25.73 37.56
C ALA A 207 -1.44 26.90 38.55
N ALA A 208 -2.29 26.98 39.57
CA ALA A 208 -2.26 28.01 40.58
C ALA A 208 -2.35 27.43 42.00
N PRO A 209 -1.51 27.83 42.93
CA PRO A 209 -1.62 27.43 44.35
C PRO A 209 -2.97 27.84 44.90
N GLY A 210 -3.59 26.90 45.66
CA GLY A 210 -4.90 27.14 46.28
C GLY A 210 -6.08 26.86 45.40
N PHE A 211 -5.89 26.31 44.18
CA PHE A 211 -7.00 25.85 43.34
C PHE A 211 -7.58 24.56 43.92
N ASP A 212 -8.89 24.57 44.13
CA ASP A 212 -9.70 23.40 44.56
C ASP A 212 -11.15 23.55 44.07
N ALA A 213 -12.03 22.62 44.45
CA ALA A 213 -13.42 22.68 44.06
C ALA A 213 -14.14 23.93 44.57
N ASN A 214 -13.74 24.47 45.73
CA ASN A 214 -14.33 25.69 46.30
C ASN A 214 -14.01 26.91 45.42
N ALA A 215 -12.85 26.93 44.76
CA ALA A 215 -12.49 28.01 43.85
C ALA A 215 -13.41 28.09 42.62
N LEU A 216 -14.09 26.99 42.29
CA LEU A 216 -15.07 26.92 41.22
C LEU A 216 -16.52 27.13 41.70
N ASP A 217 -16.77 27.33 43.02
CA ASP A 217 -18.13 27.62 43.51
C ASP A 217 -18.66 28.88 42.81
N GLY A 218 -19.90 28.74 42.28
CA GLY A 218 -20.54 29.82 41.53
C GLY A 218 -20.29 29.79 40.05
N THR A 219 -19.42 28.86 39.52
CA THR A 219 -19.31 28.62 38.08
C THR A 219 -20.71 28.30 37.53
N GLN A 220 -21.10 28.99 36.48
CA GLN A 220 -22.33 28.72 35.75
C GLN A 220 -22.01 27.84 34.55
N LEU A 221 -22.66 26.70 34.44
CA LEU A 221 -22.64 25.81 33.28
C LEU A 221 -23.98 25.93 32.57
N GLN A 222 -23.93 26.41 31.33
CA GLN A 222 -25.10 26.47 30.48
C GLN A 222 -24.95 25.42 29.39
N LEU A 223 -25.76 24.38 29.45
CA LEU A 223 -25.85 23.30 28.47
C LEU A 223 -26.82 23.73 27.38
N VAL A 224 -26.40 23.69 26.14
CA VAL A 224 -27.19 24.09 24.97
C VAL A 224 -27.47 22.86 24.13
N PHE A 225 -28.75 22.58 23.86
CA PHE A 225 -29.17 21.40 23.11
C PHE A 225 -29.83 21.83 21.79
N LYS A 226 -29.56 21.12 20.72
CA LYS A 226 -30.29 21.14 19.46
C LYS A 226 -31.24 19.96 19.38
N PRO A 227 -32.40 20.11 18.71
CA PRO A 227 -33.29 18.99 18.43
C PRO A 227 -32.53 17.84 17.77
N ARG A 228 -32.84 16.60 18.14
CA ARG A 228 -32.15 15.41 17.65
C ARG A 228 -32.00 15.35 16.15
N ASN A 229 -33.04 15.69 15.39
CA ASN A 229 -33.03 15.67 13.92
C ASN A 229 -32.02 16.65 13.29
N GLU A 230 -31.69 17.73 14.00
CA GLU A 230 -30.66 18.67 13.57
C GLU A 230 -29.26 18.21 14.01
N ALA A 231 -29.17 17.65 15.22
CA ALA A 231 -27.93 17.21 15.84
C ALA A 231 -27.31 15.96 15.21
N ILE A 232 -28.11 15.08 14.61
CA ILE A 232 -27.65 13.81 14.01
C ILE A 232 -26.45 14.03 13.09
N LYS A 233 -26.49 15.06 12.26
CA LYS A 233 -25.47 15.29 11.23
C LYS A 233 -24.06 15.46 11.80
N GLU A 234 -23.89 16.32 12.80
CA GLU A 234 -22.55 16.58 13.40
C GLU A 234 -22.12 15.43 14.30
N HIS A 235 -23.03 14.85 15.07
CA HIS A 235 -22.72 13.65 15.88
C HIS A 235 -22.23 12.50 15.03
N VAL A 236 -22.93 12.19 13.94
CA VAL A 236 -22.60 11.12 13.00
C VAL A 236 -21.25 11.39 12.33
N ALA A 237 -21.01 12.63 11.87
CA ALA A 237 -19.75 12.98 11.25
C ALA A 237 -18.56 12.82 12.20
N ASP A 238 -18.66 13.31 13.44
CA ASP A 238 -17.58 13.14 14.44
C ASP A 238 -17.37 11.66 14.77
N ARG A 239 -18.45 10.91 14.99
CA ARG A 239 -18.34 9.49 15.35
C ARG A 239 -17.79 8.65 14.18
N PHE A 240 -18.21 8.96 12.97
CA PHE A 240 -17.70 8.27 11.77
C PHE A 240 -16.19 8.49 11.57
N ASN A 241 -15.68 9.71 11.82
CA ASN A 241 -14.24 9.97 11.78
C ASN A 241 -13.50 9.11 12.82
N GLN A 242 -14.05 8.93 14.03
CA GLN A 242 -13.45 8.05 15.04
C GLN A 242 -13.46 6.58 14.61
N VAL A 243 -14.54 6.13 13.98
CA VAL A 243 -14.61 4.76 13.40
C VAL A 243 -13.50 4.56 12.37
N LYS A 244 -13.38 5.49 11.42
CA LYS A 244 -12.37 5.43 10.37
C LYS A 244 -10.93 5.39 10.93
N ASP A 245 -10.61 6.30 11.86
CA ASP A 245 -9.28 6.39 12.46
C ASP A 245 -8.94 5.13 13.27
N ASN A 246 -9.86 4.67 14.13
CA ASN A 246 -9.63 3.50 14.97
C ASN A 246 -9.57 2.20 14.17
N TRP A 247 -10.35 2.09 13.10
CA TRP A 247 -10.28 0.94 12.20
C TRP A 247 -8.93 0.88 11.46
N GLY A 248 -8.47 2.00 10.90
CA GLY A 248 -7.17 2.08 10.23
C GLY A 248 -6.03 1.66 11.16
N PHE A 249 -6.06 2.13 12.42
CA PHE A 249 -5.10 1.73 13.45
C PHE A 249 -5.20 0.24 13.80
N LEU A 250 -6.41 -0.32 13.88
CA LEU A 250 -6.62 -1.72 14.20
C LEU A 250 -6.11 -2.65 13.09
N VAL A 251 -6.23 -2.26 11.85
CA VAL A 251 -5.75 -3.02 10.68
C VAL A 251 -4.24 -3.03 10.67
N GLU A 252 -3.58 -1.90 10.91
CA GLU A 252 -2.12 -1.78 10.88
C GLU A 252 -1.45 -2.43 12.09
N GLU A 253 -1.91 -2.15 13.29
CA GLU A 253 -1.27 -2.53 14.55
C GLU A 253 -1.65 -3.93 15.05
N HIS A 254 -1.39 -4.98 14.28
CA HIS A 254 -1.81 -6.34 14.67
C HIS A 254 -0.98 -6.97 15.78
N THR A 255 0.18 -6.47 16.10
CA THR A 255 1.08 -7.05 17.14
C THR A 255 1.00 -6.34 18.48
N THR A 256 0.30 -5.22 18.56
CA THR A 256 0.20 -4.46 19.80
C THR A 256 -0.51 -5.22 20.92
N SER A 257 0.03 -5.18 22.12
CA SER A 257 -0.63 -5.72 23.31
C SER A 257 -1.96 -5.01 23.63
N LYS A 258 -2.18 -3.83 23.07
CA LYS A 258 -3.40 -3.02 23.24
C LYS A 258 -4.46 -3.31 22.19
N ARG A 259 -4.22 -4.23 21.24
CA ARG A 259 -5.11 -4.52 20.13
C ARG A 259 -6.55 -4.82 20.56
N GLN A 260 -6.73 -5.64 21.61
CA GLN A 260 -8.06 -5.93 22.14
C GLN A 260 -8.77 -4.69 22.69
N LEU A 261 -8.04 -3.77 23.29
CA LEU A 261 -8.58 -2.51 23.79
C LEU A 261 -9.00 -1.59 22.65
N LEU A 262 -8.18 -1.53 21.61
CA LEU A 262 -8.47 -0.78 20.38
C LEU A 262 -9.70 -1.34 19.65
N TYR A 263 -9.83 -2.67 19.56
CA TYR A 263 -11.01 -3.32 19.01
C TYR A 263 -12.29 -2.94 19.80
N LYS A 264 -12.25 -2.98 21.14
CA LYS A 264 -13.39 -2.58 21.99
C LYS A 264 -13.77 -1.11 21.78
N ARG A 265 -12.78 -0.25 21.57
CA ARG A 265 -13.03 1.16 21.27
C ARG A 265 -13.72 1.33 19.93
N LEU A 266 -13.21 0.66 18.88
CA LEU A 266 -13.82 0.68 17.55
C LEU A 266 -15.26 0.16 17.57
N ASP A 267 -15.49 -0.96 18.25
CA ASP A 267 -16.84 -1.53 18.42
C ASP A 267 -17.80 -0.56 19.11
N ALA A 268 -17.34 0.15 20.15
CA ALA A 268 -18.14 1.18 20.83
C ALA A 268 -18.43 2.39 19.89
N ASP A 269 -17.47 2.84 19.14
CA ASP A 269 -17.64 3.95 18.19
C ASP A 269 -18.63 3.59 17.06
N ILE A 270 -18.52 2.39 16.48
CA ILE A 270 -19.47 1.90 15.46
C ILE A 270 -20.87 1.72 16.03
N THR A 271 -20.97 1.14 17.24
CA THR A 271 -22.24 0.95 17.91
C THR A 271 -22.94 2.27 18.20
N ASP A 272 -22.20 3.28 18.65
CA ASP A 272 -22.75 4.63 18.90
C ASP A 272 -23.16 5.34 17.61
N LEU A 273 -22.36 5.19 16.53
CA LEU A 273 -22.72 5.69 15.21
C LEU A 273 -24.05 5.10 14.72
N LEU A 274 -24.15 3.77 14.72
CA LEU A 274 -25.34 3.06 14.22
C LEU A 274 -26.54 3.17 15.16
N ARG A 275 -26.32 3.48 16.45
CA ARG A 275 -27.39 3.83 17.38
C ARG A 275 -28.10 5.12 16.95
N VAL A 276 -27.35 6.09 16.47
CA VAL A 276 -27.87 7.40 16.07
C VAL A 276 -28.36 7.40 14.63
N ASP A 277 -27.63 6.76 13.72
CA ASP A 277 -27.99 6.58 12.32
C ASP A 277 -27.87 5.11 11.91
N PRO A 278 -28.93 4.31 12.12
CA PRO A 278 -28.91 2.87 11.82
C PRO A 278 -28.69 2.57 10.33
N ASP A 279 -29.00 3.51 9.45
CA ASP A 279 -28.90 3.33 7.98
C ASP A 279 -27.64 3.95 7.38
N HIS A 280 -26.68 4.34 8.22
CA HIS A 280 -25.40 4.89 7.76
C HIS A 280 -24.60 3.86 6.95
N ALA A 281 -24.63 3.99 5.63
CA ALA A 281 -24.09 2.99 4.70
C ALA A 281 -22.62 2.64 4.96
N LEU A 282 -21.75 3.65 5.07
CA LEU A 282 -20.32 3.44 5.31
C LEU A 282 -20.02 2.94 6.73
N GLY A 283 -20.79 3.33 7.74
CA GLY A 283 -20.67 2.76 9.09
C GLY A 283 -20.99 1.28 9.10
N ARG A 284 -21.96 0.85 8.30
CA ARG A 284 -22.29 -0.57 8.13
C ARG A 284 -21.19 -1.36 7.44
N GLU A 285 -20.42 -0.75 6.52
CA GLU A 285 -19.24 -1.40 5.93
C GLU A 285 -18.19 -1.73 6.99
N TYR A 286 -17.82 -0.76 7.84
CA TYR A 286 -16.90 -1.01 8.96
C TYR A 286 -17.43 -2.04 9.94
N TRP A 287 -18.72 -1.97 10.28
CA TRP A 287 -19.34 -2.95 11.17
C TRP A 287 -19.35 -4.36 10.60
N ASN A 288 -19.59 -4.49 9.27
CA ASN A 288 -19.51 -5.76 8.56
C ASN A 288 -18.10 -6.34 8.57
N ASP A 289 -17.09 -5.49 8.40
CA ASP A 289 -15.68 -5.90 8.37
C ASP A 289 -15.20 -6.45 9.73
N ILE A 290 -15.54 -5.78 10.84
CA ILE A 290 -15.09 -6.20 12.16
C ILE A 290 -15.97 -7.29 12.78
N SER A 291 -17.18 -7.50 12.31
CA SER A 291 -18.13 -8.47 12.87
C SER A 291 -18.09 -9.79 12.13
N TYR A 292 -17.52 -10.79 12.76
CA TYR A 292 -17.39 -12.14 12.19
C TYR A 292 -18.73 -12.74 11.71
N ALA A 293 -19.84 -12.37 12.37
CA ALA A 293 -21.17 -12.86 12.02
C ALA A 293 -21.75 -12.21 10.74
N ASN A 294 -21.19 -11.10 10.31
CA ASN A 294 -21.75 -10.29 9.24
C ASN A 294 -20.83 -10.13 8.02
N GLN A 295 -19.61 -10.69 8.07
CA GLN A 295 -18.69 -10.63 6.95
C GLN A 295 -19.32 -11.18 5.66
N GLY A 296 -19.25 -10.40 4.58
CA GLY A 296 -19.79 -10.78 3.29
C GLY A 296 -21.31 -10.67 3.13
N THR A 297 -22.03 -10.11 4.12
CA THR A 297 -23.49 -9.97 4.05
C THR A 297 -23.97 -8.71 3.32
N LEU A 298 -23.09 -7.73 3.10
CA LEU A 298 -23.45 -6.52 2.37
C LEU A 298 -23.73 -6.86 0.91
N PRO A 299 -24.90 -6.47 0.37
CA PRO A 299 -25.24 -6.76 -1.01
C PRO A 299 -24.37 -5.95 -1.97
N VAL A 300 -23.78 -6.64 -2.96
CA VAL A 300 -23.07 -6.03 -4.09
C VAL A 300 -23.86 -6.26 -5.36
N GLU A 301 -24.22 -5.19 -6.05
CA GLU A 301 -24.89 -5.30 -7.34
C GLU A 301 -23.86 -5.72 -8.41
N MET A 302 -24.00 -6.96 -8.88
CA MET A 302 -23.15 -7.52 -9.92
C MET A 302 -23.79 -7.34 -11.30
N PRO A 303 -23.00 -6.86 -12.30
CA PRO A 303 -23.51 -6.72 -13.67
C PRO A 303 -23.82 -8.09 -14.28
N SER A 304 -24.74 -8.11 -15.23
CA SER A 304 -25.06 -9.33 -15.99
C SER A 304 -24.20 -9.46 -17.24
N VAL A 305 -23.83 -10.69 -17.59
CA VAL A 305 -23.09 -10.99 -18.82
C VAL A 305 -23.92 -10.63 -20.04
N PRO A 306 -23.45 -9.75 -20.96
CA PRO A 306 -24.20 -9.37 -22.16
C PRO A 306 -24.37 -10.57 -23.10
N LYS A 307 -25.51 -10.63 -23.78
CA LYS A 307 -25.80 -11.72 -24.75
C LYS A 307 -24.73 -11.81 -25.84
N GLY A 308 -24.16 -12.98 -26.03
CA GLY A 308 -23.16 -13.28 -27.04
C GLY A 308 -21.72 -12.96 -26.65
N VAL A 309 -21.47 -12.44 -25.44
CA VAL A 309 -20.14 -12.27 -24.87
C VAL A 309 -19.78 -13.50 -24.04
N PRO A 310 -18.59 -14.11 -24.21
CA PRO A 310 -18.14 -15.22 -23.37
C PRO A 310 -18.04 -14.78 -21.91
N ALA A 311 -18.53 -15.57 -20.97
CA ALA A 311 -18.58 -15.23 -19.56
C ALA A 311 -17.18 -14.96 -18.97
N TRP A 312 -16.19 -15.80 -19.33
CA TRP A 312 -14.82 -15.60 -18.88
C TRP A 312 -14.24 -14.25 -19.31
N ALA A 313 -14.50 -13.84 -20.54
CA ALA A 313 -14.02 -12.58 -21.08
C ALA A 313 -14.67 -11.38 -20.39
N PHE A 314 -16.00 -11.45 -20.19
CA PHE A 314 -16.72 -10.40 -19.48
C PHE A 314 -16.20 -10.22 -18.06
N TRP A 315 -16.09 -11.31 -17.29
CA TRP A 315 -15.68 -11.23 -15.89
C TRP A 315 -14.21 -10.84 -15.73
N GLN A 316 -13.32 -11.29 -16.61
CA GLN A 316 -11.93 -10.81 -16.61
C GLN A 316 -11.86 -9.28 -16.77
N LEU A 317 -12.67 -8.74 -17.68
CA LEU A 317 -12.66 -7.29 -17.91
C LEU A 317 -13.36 -6.50 -16.80
N GLN A 318 -14.36 -7.07 -16.11
CA GLN A 318 -14.93 -6.45 -14.91
C GLN A 318 -13.92 -6.40 -13.77
N ASP A 319 -13.22 -7.49 -13.53
CA ASP A 319 -12.18 -7.59 -12.53
C ASP A 319 -11.02 -6.63 -12.82
N LEU A 320 -10.54 -6.60 -14.06
CA LEU A 320 -9.48 -5.68 -14.50
C LEU A 320 -9.92 -4.20 -14.40
N SER A 321 -11.18 -3.92 -14.67
CA SER A 321 -11.72 -2.55 -14.54
C SER A 321 -11.83 -2.12 -13.09
N ALA A 322 -12.20 -3.02 -12.19
CA ALA A 322 -12.22 -2.76 -10.75
C ALA A 322 -10.79 -2.49 -10.22
N THR A 323 -9.82 -3.30 -10.65
CA THR A 323 -8.39 -3.08 -10.35
C THR A 323 -7.88 -1.73 -10.86
N ARG A 324 -8.20 -1.38 -12.12
CA ARG A 324 -7.84 -0.08 -12.71
C ARG A 324 -8.42 1.07 -11.90
N ARG A 325 -9.69 0.97 -11.50
CA ARG A 325 -10.38 1.98 -10.70
C ARG A 325 -9.69 2.17 -9.34
N TYR A 326 -9.31 1.08 -8.67
CA TYR A 326 -8.59 1.09 -7.41
C TYR A 326 -7.24 1.81 -7.52
N ILE A 327 -6.40 1.43 -8.50
CA ILE A 327 -5.07 2.02 -8.69
C ILE A 327 -5.18 3.51 -9.04
N ARG A 328 -6.09 3.87 -9.98
CA ARG A 328 -6.30 5.28 -10.34
C ARG A 328 -6.71 6.11 -9.16
N TRP A 329 -7.57 5.59 -8.27
CA TRP A 329 -7.97 6.32 -7.07
C TRP A 329 -6.75 6.67 -6.19
N TRP A 330 -5.86 5.72 -5.94
CA TRP A 330 -4.65 5.96 -5.16
C TRP A 330 -3.75 7.01 -5.81
N ILE A 331 -3.52 6.92 -7.11
CA ILE A 331 -2.68 7.90 -7.84
C ILE A 331 -3.33 9.29 -7.87
N GLU A 332 -4.63 9.38 -8.20
CA GLU A 332 -5.30 10.66 -8.43
C GLU A 332 -5.72 11.36 -7.14
N GLN A 333 -5.99 10.61 -6.06
CA GLN A 333 -6.50 11.17 -4.80
C GLN A 333 -5.48 11.20 -3.66
N ARG A 334 -4.45 10.35 -3.70
CA ARG A 334 -3.52 10.22 -2.60
C ARG A 334 -2.07 10.57 -2.94
N GLN A 335 -1.60 10.28 -4.15
CA GLN A 335 -0.22 10.57 -4.50
C GLN A 335 0.03 12.08 -4.57
N VAL A 336 1.00 12.54 -3.78
CA VAL A 336 1.44 13.95 -3.84
C VAL A 336 2.47 14.17 -4.95
N ALA A 337 2.71 15.44 -5.31
CA ALA A 337 3.52 15.81 -6.47
C ALA A 337 4.97 15.25 -6.45
N TYR A 338 5.55 14.99 -5.28
CA TYR A 338 6.88 14.41 -5.18
C TYR A 338 6.92 12.86 -5.14
N GLY A 339 5.77 12.18 -5.09
CA GLY A 339 5.65 10.74 -5.31
C GLY A 339 5.07 9.92 -4.17
N ASP A 340 5.00 10.45 -2.94
CA ASP A 340 4.52 9.77 -1.73
C ASP A 340 2.99 9.59 -1.74
N PHE A 341 2.48 8.52 -1.11
CA PHE A 341 1.05 8.23 -0.93
C PHE A 341 0.57 8.47 0.51
N GLY A 342 1.48 8.78 1.43
CA GLY A 342 1.20 9.11 2.82
C GLY A 342 1.48 8.01 3.84
N GLY A 343 1.91 6.82 3.43
CA GLY A 343 2.24 5.70 4.32
C GLY A 343 3.71 5.63 4.74
N GLY A 344 4.57 6.44 4.11
CA GLY A 344 6.01 6.29 4.20
C GLY A 344 6.56 5.31 3.16
N ILE A 345 7.87 5.07 3.13
CA ILE A 345 8.51 4.29 2.06
C ILE A 345 8.04 2.85 2.05
N SER A 346 8.06 2.20 3.19
CA SER A 346 7.72 0.79 3.39
C SER A 346 6.30 0.51 2.89
N ASP A 347 5.35 1.23 3.44
CA ASP A 347 3.92 1.06 3.13
C ASP A 347 3.61 1.43 1.67
N ASP A 348 4.15 2.55 1.19
CA ASP A 348 3.93 3.02 -0.18
C ASP A 348 4.54 2.05 -1.21
N SER A 349 5.72 1.47 -0.92
CA SER A 349 6.34 0.51 -1.82
C SER A 349 5.58 -0.81 -1.88
N ASP A 350 4.95 -1.23 -0.79
CA ASP A 350 4.09 -2.41 -0.74
C ASP A 350 2.75 -2.19 -1.47
N LEU A 351 2.15 -1.01 -1.32
CA LEU A 351 0.96 -0.62 -2.07
C LEU A 351 1.16 -0.78 -3.59
N VAL A 352 2.30 -0.30 -4.11
CA VAL A 352 2.54 -0.27 -5.56
C VAL A 352 3.16 -1.56 -6.12
N GLN A 353 3.53 -2.52 -5.29
CA GLN A 353 4.33 -3.67 -5.70
C GLN A 353 3.68 -4.55 -6.78
N GLN A 354 2.35 -4.60 -6.83
CA GLN A 354 1.61 -5.35 -7.84
C GLN A 354 1.29 -4.55 -9.12
N TRP A 355 1.46 -3.23 -9.10
CA TRP A 355 1.07 -2.35 -10.21
C TRP A 355 1.84 -2.60 -11.51
N PRO A 356 3.15 -2.99 -11.50
CA PRO A 356 3.83 -3.37 -12.73
C PRO A 356 3.13 -4.49 -13.49
N GLY A 357 2.59 -5.50 -12.80
CA GLY A 357 1.82 -6.55 -13.44
C GLY A 357 0.59 -6.01 -14.18
N VAL A 358 -0.08 -5.00 -13.61
CA VAL A 358 -1.25 -4.33 -14.23
C VAL A 358 -0.82 -3.51 -15.45
N ALA A 359 0.27 -2.76 -15.34
CA ALA A 359 0.85 -2.02 -16.46
C ALA A 359 1.26 -2.95 -17.62
N LEU A 360 1.88 -4.11 -17.30
CA LEU A 360 2.26 -5.12 -18.28
C LEU A 360 1.05 -5.78 -18.96
N MET A 361 -0.13 -5.81 -18.29
CA MET A 361 -1.40 -6.20 -18.91
C MET A 361 -1.97 -5.14 -19.89
N GLY A 362 -1.31 -3.99 -20.01
CA GLY A 362 -1.68 -2.89 -20.91
C GLY A 362 -2.58 -1.83 -20.29
N VAL A 363 -2.82 -1.88 -18.99
CA VAL A 363 -3.69 -0.93 -18.28
C VAL A 363 -2.87 0.27 -17.79
N ASP A 364 -3.17 1.44 -18.32
CA ASP A 364 -2.55 2.74 -17.95
C ASP A 364 -1.01 2.69 -17.76
N PRO A 365 -0.24 2.01 -18.62
CA PRO A 365 1.17 1.70 -18.36
C PRO A 365 2.04 2.94 -18.12
N ASP A 366 1.78 4.05 -18.81
CA ASP A 366 2.55 5.27 -18.65
C ASP A 366 2.24 5.97 -17.32
N MET A 367 0.97 5.97 -16.90
CA MET A 367 0.55 6.55 -15.61
C MET A 367 1.16 5.76 -14.44
N LEU A 368 1.06 4.43 -14.47
CA LEU A 368 1.58 3.56 -13.42
C LEU A 368 3.11 3.68 -13.32
N ASN A 369 3.79 3.65 -14.45
CA ASN A 369 5.24 3.80 -14.49
C ASN A 369 5.69 5.17 -13.96
N ALA A 370 5.03 6.26 -14.38
CA ALA A 370 5.36 7.61 -13.90
C ALA A 370 5.14 7.76 -12.39
N SER A 371 4.04 7.20 -11.86
CA SER A 371 3.73 7.19 -10.44
C SER A 371 4.81 6.47 -9.62
N MET A 372 5.18 5.26 -10.03
CA MET A 372 6.19 4.46 -9.33
C MET A 372 7.61 5.05 -9.44
N LEU A 373 7.97 5.62 -10.61
CA LEU A 373 9.24 6.35 -10.77
C LEU A 373 9.31 7.58 -9.86
N ALA A 374 8.21 8.32 -9.70
CA ALA A 374 8.16 9.46 -8.81
C ALA A 374 8.40 9.06 -7.35
N LEU A 375 7.81 7.96 -6.89
CA LEU A 375 8.04 7.40 -5.55
C LEU A 375 9.50 6.95 -5.38
N SER A 376 10.04 6.16 -6.33
CA SER A 376 11.44 5.73 -6.30
C SER A 376 12.41 6.91 -6.28
N ASP A 377 12.20 7.91 -7.12
CA ASP A 377 13.05 9.12 -7.18
C ASP A 377 12.96 9.95 -5.89
N ALA A 378 11.80 9.97 -5.22
CA ALA A 378 11.64 10.64 -3.92
C ALA A 378 12.55 10.00 -2.86
N ASN A 379 12.63 8.67 -2.81
CA ASN A 379 13.50 7.94 -1.89
C ASN A 379 14.97 8.34 -2.03
N TYR A 380 15.46 8.45 -3.27
CA TYR A 380 16.83 8.87 -3.54
C TYR A 380 17.06 10.37 -3.25
N ARG A 381 16.14 11.24 -3.67
CA ARG A 381 16.27 12.69 -3.43
C ARG A 381 16.25 13.05 -1.94
N ASN A 382 15.48 12.35 -1.15
CA ASN A 382 15.40 12.56 0.30
C ASN A 382 16.56 11.91 1.09
N GLY A 383 17.49 11.22 0.37
CA GLY A 383 18.63 10.56 1.01
C GLY A 383 18.23 9.34 1.85
N MET A 384 17.08 8.73 1.59
CA MET A 384 16.61 7.54 2.26
C MET A 384 17.23 6.25 1.69
N PHE A 385 17.91 6.37 0.56
CA PHE A 385 18.71 5.31 -0.05
C PHE A 385 20.18 5.76 -0.14
N THR A 386 21.11 4.92 0.30
CA THR A 386 22.54 5.16 0.20
C THR A 386 23.31 3.84 0.15
N ASN A 387 24.38 3.79 -0.63
CA ASN A 387 25.17 2.57 -0.83
C ASN A 387 24.30 1.36 -1.25
N GLY A 388 23.27 1.60 -2.06
CA GLY A 388 22.37 0.59 -2.60
C GLY A 388 21.34 0.02 -1.62
N LEU A 389 21.24 0.54 -0.40
CA LEU A 389 20.33 0.09 0.65
C LEU A 389 19.59 1.26 1.28
N SER A 390 18.43 1.00 1.90
CA SER A 390 17.73 1.98 2.72
C SER A 390 18.59 2.45 3.89
N THR A 391 18.46 3.70 4.30
CA THR A 391 19.10 4.24 5.50
C THR A 391 18.44 3.80 6.81
N ILE A 392 17.27 3.18 6.72
CA ILE A 392 16.58 2.58 7.86
C ILE A 392 17.31 1.28 8.24
N GLU A 393 17.69 1.17 9.51
CA GLU A 393 18.37 0.00 10.04
C GLU A 393 17.34 -0.99 10.56
N THR A 394 17.17 -2.13 9.86
CA THR A 394 16.12 -3.11 10.15
C THR A 394 16.54 -4.52 9.73
N ASP A 395 15.63 -5.51 9.87
CA ASP A 395 15.83 -6.87 9.38
C ASP A 395 15.74 -6.95 7.85
N GLU A 396 16.01 -8.13 7.31
CA GLU A 396 16.17 -8.36 5.86
C GLU A 396 14.87 -8.13 5.09
N LEU A 397 13.72 -8.52 5.67
CA LEU A 397 12.42 -8.35 5.01
C LEU A 397 12.03 -6.87 4.94
N HIS A 398 12.06 -6.19 6.09
CA HIS A 398 11.75 -4.76 6.11
C HIS A 398 12.77 -3.96 5.31
N SER A 399 14.07 -4.33 5.31
CA SER A 399 15.05 -3.69 4.43
C SER A 399 14.72 -3.88 2.94
N TYR A 400 14.13 -5.00 2.55
CA TYR A 400 13.61 -5.21 1.20
C TYR A 400 12.40 -4.30 0.91
N GLU A 401 11.48 -4.21 1.85
CA GLU A 401 10.26 -3.39 1.74
C GLU A 401 10.55 -1.87 1.78
N GLU A 402 11.71 -1.47 2.31
CA GLU A 402 12.17 -0.06 2.33
C GLU A 402 12.69 0.44 0.96
N GLY A 403 12.16 -0.03 -0.15
CA GLY A 403 12.38 0.48 -1.50
C GLY A 403 13.19 -0.43 -2.43
N ILE A 404 13.80 -1.53 -1.96
CA ILE A 404 14.45 -2.52 -2.84
C ILE A 404 13.39 -3.24 -3.70
N ASN A 405 12.22 -3.56 -3.10
CA ASN A 405 11.05 -4.10 -3.79
C ASN A 405 10.58 -3.19 -4.92
N LEU A 406 10.44 -1.87 -4.64
CA LEU A 406 10.02 -0.86 -5.61
C LEU A 406 11.00 -0.74 -6.79
N ASN A 407 12.32 -0.61 -6.51
CA ASN A 407 13.35 -0.51 -7.54
C ASN A 407 13.38 -1.77 -8.41
N SER A 408 13.20 -2.94 -7.81
CA SER A 408 13.12 -4.22 -8.51
C SER A 408 11.86 -4.30 -9.39
N ALA A 409 10.73 -3.87 -8.87
CA ALA A 409 9.45 -3.88 -9.57
C ALA A 409 9.46 -3.00 -10.85
N LEU A 410 10.27 -1.95 -10.87
CA LEU A 410 10.37 -1.02 -12.01
C LEU A 410 11.10 -1.59 -13.23
N LEU A 411 11.88 -2.67 -13.10
CA LEU A 411 12.74 -3.12 -14.19
C LEU A 411 11.98 -3.45 -15.48
N TYR A 412 10.88 -4.22 -15.38
CA TYR A 412 10.12 -4.62 -16.57
C TYR A 412 9.32 -3.49 -17.21
N LEU A 413 9.03 -2.42 -16.48
CA LEU A 413 8.42 -1.20 -17.04
C LEU A 413 9.45 -0.28 -17.67
N ASN A 414 10.72 -0.40 -17.25
CA ASN A 414 11.85 0.42 -17.69
C ASN A 414 13.02 -0.48 -18.12
N TRP A 415 12.73 -1.47 -18.98
CA TRP A 415 13.72 -2.46 -19.41
C TRP A 415 14.86 -1.81 -20.20
N GLY A 416 16.06 -1.90 -19.62
CA GLY A 416 17.25 -1.29 -20.16
C GLY A 416 17.43 0.20 -19.80
N ASP A 417 16.52 0.84 -19.08
CA ASP A 417 16.77 2.20 -18.59
C ASP A 417 18.00 2.23 -17.67
N PRO A 418 19.03 3.05 -17.99
CA PRO A 418 20.28 3.07 -17.25
C PRO A 418 20.10 3.29 -15.76
N ARG A 419 19.26 4.24 -15.36
CA ARG A 419 19.00 4.56 -13.95
C ARG A 419 18.41 3.36 -13.21
N THR A 420 17.44 2.68 -13.81
CA THR A 420 16.80 1.51 -13.20
C THR A 420 17.77 0.35 -13.05
N VAL A 421 18.53 0.03 -14.09
CA VAL A 421 19.52 -1.06 -14.06
C VAL A 421 20.66 -0.76 -13.08
N GLU A 422 21.18 0.46 -13.07
CA GLU A 422 22.30 0.86 -12.21
C GLU A 422 21.91 0.93 -10.73
N ARG A 423 20.66 1.30 -10.40
CA ARG A 423 20.13 1.19 -9.03
C ARG A 423 20.13 -0.27 -8.54
N LEU A 424 19.73 -1.22 -9.39
CA LEU A 424 19.82 -2.64 -9.05
C LEU A 424 21.28 -3.11 -8.90
N MET A 425 22.19 -2.65 -9.79
CA MET A 425 23.62 -2.95 -9.68
C MET A 425 24.21 -2.44 -8.37
N GLU A 426 23.85 -1.24 -7.94
CA GLU A 426 24.29 -0.66 -6.66
C GLU A 426 23.83 -1.51 -5.49
N THR A 427 22.57 -1.94 -5.48
CA THR A 427 22.00 -2.81 -4.43
C THR A 427 22.70 -4.18 -4.42
N VAL A 428 22.88 -4.83 -5.57
CA VAL A 428 23.57 -6.13 -5.63
C VAL A 428 25.02 -6.02 -5.16
N LYS A 429 25.71 -4.92 -5.49
CA LYS A 429 27.05 -4.66 -4.98
C LYS A 429 27.10 -4.51 -3.46
N ALA A 430 26.07 -3.91 -2.87
CA ALA A 430 25.95 -3.76 -1.42
C ALA A 430 25.83 -5.13 -0.71
N PHE A 431 25.34 -6.15 -1.40
CA PHE A 431 25.20 -7.50 -0.82
C PHE A 431 26.51 -8.13 -0.37
N ASP A 432 27.65 -7.75 -0.91
CA ASP A 432 28.97 -8.20 -0.45
C ASP A 432 29.22 -7.84 1.03
N ASN A 433 28.50 -6.84 1.56
CA ASN A 433 28.58 -6.46 2.98
C ASN A 433 27.69 -7.34 3.89
N ILE A 434 26.62 -7.93 3.37
CA ILE A 434 25.62 -8.65 4.16
C ILE A 434 25.57 -10.15 3.84
N ILE A 435 26.02 -10.57 2.64
CA ILE A 435 26.07 -11.98 2.19
C ILE A 435 27.52 -12.35 1.99
N GLN A 436 28.04 -13.28 2.79
CA GLN A 436 29.46 -13.64 2.80
C GLN A 436 29.67 -15.15 2.95
N VAL A 437 30.81 -15.62 2.49
CA VAL A 437 31.23 -17.02 2.71
C VAL A 437 31.51 -17.21 4.19
N ASN A 438 30.87 -18.19 4.78
CA ASN A 438 31.03 -18.54 6.19
C ASN A 438 32.30 -19.36 6.45
N PRO A 439 32.72 -19.62 7.72
CA PRO A 439 33.90 -20.43 8.03
C PRO A 439 33.83 -21.87 7.50
N GLN A 440 32.67 -22.38 7.14
CA GLN A 440 32.45 -23.69 6.54
C GLN A 440 32.50 -23.68 5.00
N GLY A 441 32.70 -22.52 4.38
CA GLY A 441 32.77 -22.37 2.92
C GLY A 441 31.44 -22.18 2.24
N HIS A 442 30.37 -21.92 2.97
CA HIS A 442 29.03 -21.71 2.43
C HIS A 442 28.70 -20.21 2.34
N LEU A 443 28.05 -19.78 1.24
CA LEU A 443 27.54 -18.42 1.09
C LEU A 443 26.22 -18.30 1.86
N LEU A 444 26.16 -17.40 2.85
CA LEU A 444 25.01 -17.18 3.72
C LEU A 444 24.93 -15.70 4.11
N PHE A 445 23.81 -15.28 4.66
CA PHE A 445 23.68 -13.95 5.26
C PHE A 445 24.54 -13.86 6.54
N ALA A 446 25.55 -13.00 6.51
CA ALA A 446 26.43 -12.74 7.65
C ALA A 446 25.81 -11.78 8.67
N SER A 447 24.74 -11.11 8.30
CA SER A 447 23.94 -10.25 9.16
C SER A 447 22.48 -10.28 8.71
N ASN A 448 21.59 -10.27 9.66
CA ASN A 448 20.15 -10.11 9.45
C ASN A 448 19.60 -8.79 10.03
N TRP A 449 20.49 -7.80 10.30
CA TRP A 449 20.10 -6.46 10.71
C TRP A 449 21.07 -5.43 10.15
N PHE A 450 20.61 -4.58 9.27
CA PHE A 450 21.45 -3.64 8.54
C PHE A 450 20.65 -2.48 7.94
N GLY A 451 21.39 -1.48 7.46
CA GLY A 451 20.95 -0.40 6.59
C GLY A 451 22.12 0.10 5.75
N GLY A 452 21.90 1.06 4.89
CA GLY A 452 22.92 1.57 3.96
C GLY A 452 24.18 2.19 4.59
N ARG A 453 24.11 2.50 5.88
CA ARG A 453 25.24 3.11 6.64
C ARG A 453 25.88 2.15 7.63
N LYS A 454 25.19 1.08 8.03
CA LYS A 454 25.66 0.19 9.07
C LYS A 454 25.16 -1.24 8.88
N VAL A 455 26.03 -2.20 9.14
CA VAL A 455 25.72 -3.63 9.19
C VAL A 455 26.08 -4.16 10.57
N TYR A 456 25.14 -4.83 11.22
CA TYR A 456 25.32 -5.37 12.56
C TYR A 456 25.98 -6.75 12.49
N ARG A 457 27.02 -6.99 13.29
CA ARG A 457 27.86 -8.20 13.24
C ARG A 457 27.82 -9.00 14.54
N GLU A 458 27.11 -8.56 15.54
CA GLU A 458 26.96 -9.25 16.83
C GLU A 458 26.30 -10.62 16.65
N PRO A 459 26.57 -11.60 17.51
CA PRO A 459 26.09 -13.00 17.35
C PRO A 459 24.58 -13.14 17.18
N ASN A 460 23.79 -12.22 17.75
CA ASN A 460 22.33 -12.26 17.63
C ASN A 460 21.85 -11.98 16.19
N TRP A 461 22.63 -11.22 15.40
CA TRP A 461 22.29 -10.80 14.05
C TRP A 461 22.87 -11.70 12.96
N GLN A 462 23.51 -12.82 13.33
CA GLN A 462 24.15 -13.77 12.41
C GLN A 462 23.25 -14.96 12.02
N TRP A 463 21.95 -14.83 12.20
CA TRP A 463 20.99 -15.90 11.93
C TRP A 463 20.22 -15.59 10.64
N GLN A 464 20.55 -16.34 9.57
CA GLN A 464 19.79 -16.32 8.34
C GLN A 464 18.44 -16.98 8.56
N LYS A 465 17.37 -16.37 8.08
CA LYS A 465 15.98 -16.79 8.21
C LYS A 465 15.33 -16.97 6.82
N PRO A 466 14.19 -17.67 6.71
CA PRO A 466 13.50 -17.86 5.43
C PRO A 466 13.16 -16.54 4.73
N TYR A 467 12.69 -15.55 5.42
CA TYR A 467 12.30 -14.26 4.86
C TYR A 467 13.48 -13.31 4.58
N SER A 468 14.71 -13.77 4.76
CA SER A 468 15.89 -13.06 4.23
C SER A 468 15.97 -13.07 2.71
N PHE A 469 15.34 -14.05 2.07
CA PHE A 469 15.49 -14.28 0.63
C PHE A 469 14.85 -13.22 -0.30
N PRO A 470 13.76 -12.53 0.02
CA PRO A 470 13.22 -11.48 -0.84
C PRO A 470 14.23 -10.40 -1.21
N ILE A 471 15.18 -10.08 -0.34
CA ILE A 471 16.20 -9.06 -0.58
C ILE A 471 17.09 -9.34 -1.80
N VAL A 472 17.25 -10.61 -2.22
CA VAL A 472 18.07 -10.95 -3.40
C VAL A 472 17.33 -10.72 -4.73
N HIS A 473 16.13 -10.17 -4.72
CA HIS A 473 15.34 -9.84 -5.91
C HIS A 473 16.16 -9.09 -6.98
N PRO A 474 16.93 -8.02 -6.67
CA PRO A 474 17.78 -7.36 -7.66
C PRO A 474 18.81 -8.30 -8.32
N ALA A 475 19.38 -9.24 -7.56
CA ALA A 475 20.34 -10.22 -8.10
C ALA A 475 19.65 -11.22 -9.05
N ILE A 476 18.42 -11.66 -8.73
CA ILE A 476 17.64 -12.51 -9.62
C ILE A 476 17.33 -11.77 -10.92
N LEU A 477 16.95 -10.51 -10.86
CA LEU A 477 16.63 -9.69 -12.03
C LEU A 477 17.84 -9.42 -12.90
N LEU A 478 18.98 -9.00 -12.34
CA LEU A 478 20.23 -8.77 -13.12
C LEU A 478 20.79 -10.08 -13.67
N GLY A 479 20.70 -11.18 -12.92
CA GLY A 479 21.07 -12.51 -13.41
C GLY A 479 20.25 -12.95 -14.63
N GLY A 480 19.00 -12.46 -14.75
CA GLY A 480 18.09 -12.68 -15.88
C GLY A 480 18.18 -11.61 -16.97
N TYR A 481 18.65 -10.39 -16.65
CA TYR A 481 18.81 -9.29 -17.58
C TYR A 481 20.07 -9.44 -18.45
N ASN A 482 21.25 -9.42 -17.81
CA ASN A 482 22.55 -9.44 -18.46
C ASN A 482 23.47 -10.59 -18.00
N ALA A 483 22.90 -11.62 -17.41
CA ALA A 483 23.64 -12.77 -16.88
C ALA A 483 24.81 -12.37 -15.96
N ASP A 484 24.66 -11.27 -15.19
CA ASP A 484 25.74 -10.78 -14.32
C ASP A 484 26.30 -11.91 -13.42
N PRO A 485 27.61 -12.17 -13.46
CA PRO A 485 28.19 -13.31 -12.76
C PRO A 485 28.13 -13.18 -11.24
N ASN A 486 28.17 -11.95 -10.67
CA ASN A 486 28.07 -11.72 -9.25
C ASN A 486 26.64 -11.99 -8.77
N SER A 487 25.66 -11.51 -9.53
CA SER A 487 24.22 -11.74 -9.28
C SER A 487 23.90 -13.24 -9.30
N ARG A 488 24.33 -13.97 -10.35
CA ARG A 488 24.13 -15.41 -10.45
C ARG A 488 24.85 -16.18 -9.34
N ARG A 489 26.09 -15.78 -8.99
CA ARG A 489 26.86 -16.35 -7.87
C ARG A 489 26.15 -16.17 -6.53
N ILE A 490 25.57 -15.01 -6.27
CA ILE A 490 24.81 -14.76 -5.03
C ILE A 490 23.60 -15.68 -4.95
N VAL A 491 22.79 -15.75 -5.99
CA VAL A 491 21.57 -16.56 -6.02
C VAL A 491 21.89 -18.06 -5.88
N THR A 492 22.81 -18.60 -6.71
CA THR A 492 23.17 -20.02 -6.65
C THR A 492 23.93 -20.36 -5.39
N GLY A 493 24.83 -19.48 -4.95
CA GLY A 493 25.61 -19.69 -3.73
C GLY A 493 24.77 -19.70 -2.45
N LEU A 494 23.75 -18.85 -2.34
CA LEU A 494 22.80 -18.89 -1.22
C LEU A 494 21.97 -20.17 -1.25
N ALA A 495 21.49 -20.58 -2.43
CA ALA A 495 20.77 -21.84 -2.58
C ALA A 495 21.63 -23.02 -2.17
N ASP A 496 22.89 -23.09 -2.62
CA ASP A 496 23.86 -24.12 -2.25
C ASP A 496 24.19 -24.08 -0.75
N GLY A 497 24.36 -22.89 -0.18
CA GLY A 497 24.62 -22.70 1.24
C GLY A 497 23.49 -23.28 2.09
N TYR A 498 22.24 -23.11 1.69
CA TYR A 498 21.08 -23.70 2.37
C TYR A 498 21.03 -25.22 2.19
N LEU A 499 21.22 -25.71 0.97
CA LEU A 499 21.23 -27.14 0.65
C LEU A 499 22.33 -27.90 1.41
N ALA A 500 23.48 -27.28 1.67
CA ALA A 500 24.56 -27.85 2.45
C ALA A 500 24.18 -28.15 3.92
N HIS A 501 23.12 -27.51 4.42
CA HIS A 501 22.61 -27.73 5.77
C HIS A 501 21.38 -28.67 5.81
N ALA A 502 21.06 -29.33 4.69
CA ALA A 502 20.00 -30.32 4.67
C ALA A 502 20.27 -31.46 5.64
N TYR A 503 19.22 -31.97 6.27
CA TYR A 503 19.30 -33.04 7.25
C TYR A 503 18.15 -34.03 7.10
N THR A 504 18.25 -35.18 7.81
CA THR A 504 17.13 -36.10 7.93
C THR A 504 16.39 -35.80 9.23
N ASN A 505 15.12 -35.47 9.13
CA ASN A 505 14.29 -35.14 10.29
C ASN A 505 13.92 -36.39 11.13
N ALA A 506 13.22 -36.16 12.25
CA ALA A 506 12.82 -37.27 13.15
C ALA A 506 11.86 -38.27 12.50
N LYS A 507 11.21 -37.91 11.39
CA LYS A 507 10.33 -38.81 10.61
C LYS A 507 11.08 -39.57 9.52
N GLY A 508 12.40 -39.43 9.42
CA GLY A 508 13.21 -40.05 8.37
C GLY A 508 13.17 -39.36 7.02
N ASN A 509 12.56 -38.18 6.93
CA ASN A 509 12.45 -37.41 5.69
C ASN A 509 13.60 -36.41 5.54
N TRP A 510 13.98 -36.14 4.29
CA TRP A 510 14.88 -35.04 3.97
C TRP A 510 14.20 -33.70 4.36
N ALA A 511 14.96 -32.80 4.95
CA ALA A 511 14.49 -31.50 5.39
C ALA A 511 15.58 -30.42 5.30
N LEU A 512 15.17 -29.16 5.29
CA LEU A 512 16.02 -27.99 5.45
C LEU A 512 15.75 -27.32 6.81
N PRO A 513 16.79 -26.75 7.46
CA PRO A 513 16.58 -26.02 8.70
C PRO A 513 15.87 -24.70 8.45
N ASN A 514 15.14 -24.23 9.45
CA ASN A 514 14.50 -22.92 9.38
C ASN A 514 15.51 -21.77 9.45
N GLU A 515 16.42 -21.82 10.43
CA GLU A 515 17.44 -20.78 10.58
C GLU A 515 18.84 -21.40 10.64
N ILE A 516 19.82 -20.69 10.07
CA ILE A 516 21.23 -21.08 10.02
C ILE A 516 22.07 -19.93 10.58
N ASN A 517 22.93 -20.23 11.55
CA ASN A 517 23.89 -19.25 12.04
C ASN A 517 25.10 -19.16 11.10
N TRP A 518 25.36 -17.97 10.57
CA TRP A 518 26.48 -17.77 9.64
C TRP A 518 27.84 -18.18 10.20
N GLN A 519 28.17 -17.74 11.44
CA GLN A 519 29.50 -18.00 12.03
C GLN A 519 29.73 -19.48 12.34
N THR A 520 28.72 -20.15 12.88
CA THR A 520 28.90 -21.49 13.48
C THR A 520 28.32 -22.60 12.61
N GLY A 521 27.53 -22.33 11.61
CA GLY A 521 26.74 -23.32 10.84
C GLY A 521 25.68 -24.05 11.68
N LYS A 522 25.44 -23.65 12.94
CA LYS A 522 24.39 -24.25 13.77
C LYS A 522 23.01 -23.87 13.24
N THR A 523 22.04 -24.76 13.42
CA THR A 523 20.65 -24.58 13.00
C THR A 523 19.71 -24.47 14.19
N ARG A 524 18.58 -23.77 14.01
CA ARG A 524 17.51 -23.67 15.01
C ARG A 524 16.17 -23.39 14.33
N GLY A 525 15.10 -23.24 15.11
CA GLY A 525 13.79 -22.83 14.63
C GLY A 525 12.98 -23.92 13.91
N GLY A 526 13.39 -25.20 14.05
CA GLY A 526 12.70 -26.33 13.45
C GLY A 526 13.01 -26.52 11.97
N GLU A 527 12.07 -27.07 11.24
CA GLU A 527 12.15 -27.41 9.83
C GLU A 527 11.63 -26.25 8.96
N LEU A 528 12.36 -25.90 7.89
CA LEU A 528 11.86 -24.99 6.88
C LEU A 528 10.56 -25.56 6.30
N PHE A 529 9.55 -24.76 6.08
CA PHE A 529 8.21 -25.17 5.64
C PHE A 529 7.34 -25.88 6.71
N GLU A 530 7.75 -25.91 7.95
CA GLU A 530 6.85 -26.25 9.04
C GLU A 530 5.94 -25.05 9.31
N GLY A 531 4.66 -25.20 8.99
CA GLY A 531 3.69 -24.08 9.00
C GLY A 531 3.64 -23.31 7.69
N SER A 532 3.25 -22.02 7.76
CA SER A 532 3.11 -21.14 6.59
C SER A 532 4.41 -20.47 6.13
N GLY A 533 5.48 -20.58 6.94
CA GLY A 533 6.76 -19.89 6.67
C GLY A 533 7.58 -20.51 5.54
N GLY A 534 8.56 -19.75 5.05
CA GLY A 534 9.59 -20.21 4.13
C GLY A 534 9.21 -20.29 2.65
N ALA A 535 8.02 -19.87 2.29
CA ALA A 535 7.57 -19.88 0.89
C ALA A 535 8.42 -19.00 -0.03
N ASP A 536 8.86 -17.85 0.47
CA ASP A 536 9.66 -16.88 -0.29
C ASP A 536 11.04 -17.41 -0.70
N THR A 537 11.58 -18.38 0.04
CA THR A 537 12.84 -19.05 -0.32
C THR A 537 12.75 -19.85 -1.63
N LEU A 538 11.55 -20.32 -2.01
CA LEU A 538 11.35 -21.10 -3.23
C LEU A 538 11.73 -20.33 -4.49
N HIS A 539 11.52 -19.00 -4.52
CA HIS A 539 11.89 -18.19 -5.67
C HIS A 539 13.40 -18.19 -5.91
N THR A 540 14.22 -18.15 -4.86
CA THR A 540 15.68 -18.24 -4.98
C THR A 540 16.13 -19.60 -5.52
N PHE A 541 15.56 -20.71 -5.04
CA PHE A 541 15.83 -22.06 -5.57
C PHE A 541 15.35 -22.19 -7.02
N TRP A 542 14.19 -21.65 -7.34
CA TRP A 542 13.68 -21.65 -8.69
C TRP A 542 14.58 -20.84 -9.64
N ALA A 543 15.02 -19.66 -9.23
CA ALA A 543 15.96 -18.82 -9.97
C ALA A 543 17.30 -19.55 -10.21
N ALA A 544 17.83 -20.21 -9.18
CA ALA A 544 19.04 -21.02 -9.30
C ALA A 544 18.89 -22.17 -10.32
N TYR A 545 17.74 -22.87 -10.30
CA TYR A 545 17.40 -23.87 -11.30
C TYR A 545 17.35 -23.26 -12.72
N ARG A 546 16.67 -22.14 -12.86
CA ARG A 546 16.53 -21.46 -14.16
C ARG A 546 17.87 -20.97 -14.72
N PHE A 547 18.81 -20.57 -13.88
CA PHE A 547 20.14 -20.13 -14.31
C PHE A 547 21.09 -21.29 -14.67
N THR A 548 20.92 -22.47 -14.05
CA THR A 548 21.89 -23.56 -14.16
C THR A 548 21.33 -24.82 -14.85
N GLY A 549 20.03 -25.05 -14.80
CA GLY A 549 19.39 -26.29 -15.21
C GLY A 549 19.62 -27.47 -14.24
N GLU A 550 20.15 -27.23 -13.02
CA GLU A 550 20.51 -28.30 -12.10
C GLU A 550 19.34 -28.74 -11.20
N ASP A 551 18.91 -29.97 -11.33
CA ASP A 551 17.76 -30.55 -10.61
C ASP A 551 17.88 -30.51 -9.07
N ARG A 552 19.08 -30.36 -8.50
CA ARG A 552 19.23 -30.22 -7.05
C ARG A 552 18.46 -29.04 -6.46
N TYR A 553 18.30 -27.99 -7.21
CA TYR A 553 17.51 -26.82 -6.80
C TYR A 553 16.01 -27.04 -6.83
N LEU A 554 15.52 -28.05 -7.55
CA LEU A 554 14.11 -28.47 -7.50
C LEU A 554 13.77 -29.29 -6.25
N LYS A 555 14.76 -29.82 -5.53
CA LYS A 555 14.52 -30.66 -4.37
C LYS A 555 13.73 -29.98 -3.24
N PRO A 556 14.03 -28.75 -2.83
CA PRO A 556 13.21 -27.99 -1.87
C PRO A 556 11.77 -27.75 -2.36
N ILE A 557 11.61 -27.44 -3.63
CA ILE A 557 10.31 -27.22 -4.26
C ILE A 557 9.48 -28.49 -4.22
N ASN A 558 10.04 -29.61 -4.67
CA ASN A 558 9.37 -30.91 -4.64
C ASN A 558 9.02 -31.35 -3.20
N TYR A 559 9.90 -31.05 -2.23
CA TYR A 559 9.64 -31.34 -0.83
C TYR A 559 8.48 -30.50 -0.28
N ARG A 560 8.45 -29.20 -0.56
CA ARG A 560 7.34 -28.32 -0.18
C ARG A 560 6.03 -28.80 -0.78
N VAL A 561 6.02 -29.11 -2.06
CA VAL A 561 4.84 -29.63 -2.78
C VAL A 561 4.36 -30.97 -2.18
N ALA A 562 5.26 -31.85 -1.81
CA ALA A 562 4.91 -33.13 -1.18
C ALA A 562 4.23 -32.96 0.20
N ASN A 563 4.64 -31.94 0.95
CA ASN A 563 4.13 -31.67 2.31
C ASN A 563 2.90 -30.74 2.33
N SER A 564 2.80 -29.78 1.41
CA SER A 564 1.69 -28.78 1.37
C SER A 564 0.67 -29.04 0.28
N GLY A 565 0.85 -30.08 -0.51
CA GLY A 565 0.02 -30.32 -1.68
C GLY A 565 0.24 -29.27 -2.78
N PRO A 566 -0.71 -29.17 -3.72
CA PRO A 566 -0.57 -28.32 -4.91
C PRO A 566 -0.44 -26.81 -4.58
N ASN A 567 -0.92 -26.35 -3.44
CA ASN A 567 -0.80 -24.94 -3.02
C ASN A 567 0.67 -24.47 -2.97
N GLY A 568 1.63 -25.36 -2.75
CA GLY A 568 3.05 -25.02 -2.83
C GLY A 568 3.51 -24.60 -4.22
N LEU A 569 2.85 -25.04 -5.28
CA LEU A 569 3.17 -24.69 -6.67
C LEU A 569 2.65 -23.29 -7.06
N SER A 570 1.53 -22.87 -6.48
CA SER A 570 0.96 -21.54 -6.76
C SER A 570 1.92 -20.40 -6.40
N LEU A 571 2.87 -20.66 -5.50
CA LEU A 571 3.89 -19.69 -5.07
C LEU A 571 4.95 -19.43 -6.14
N LEU A 572 5.18 -20.35 -7.06
CA LEU A 572 6.23 -20.22 -8.08
C LEU A 572 5.86 -19.22 -9.19
N ASN A 573 4.56 -18.94 -9.39
CA ASN A 573 4.06 -17.98 -10.40
C ASN A 573 4.51 -18.25 -11.85
N GLU A 574 5.05 -19.44 -12.08
CA GLU A 574 5.51 -19.97 -13.36
C GLU A 574 4.47 -20.94 -13.90
N ASN A 575 4.77 -21.52 -15.07
CA ASN A 575 3.98 -22.64 -15.59
C ASN A 575 4.13 -23.87 -14.69
N PHE A 576 3.30 -23.99 -13.69
CA PHE A 576 3.36 -25.05 -12.68
C PHE A 576 3.01 -26.44 -13.22
N LEU A 577 2.43 -26.54 -14.42
CA LEU A 577 2.16 -27.85 -15.04
C LEU A 577 3.45 -28.61 -15.36
N ASP A 578 4.55 -27.93 -15.67
CA ASP A 578 5.84 -28.59 -15.86
C ASP A 578 6.30 -29.32 -14.58
N VAL A 579 6.07 -28.71 -13.43
CA VAL A 579 6.35 -29.32 -12.12
C VAL A 579 5.28 -30.35 -11.75
N MET A 580 4.02 -30.10 -12.07
CA MET A 580 2.90 -31.00 -11.83
C MET A 580 2.84 -32.19 -12.79
N GLY A 581 3.45 -32.14 -13.96
CA GLY A 581 3.38 -33.21 -14.96
C GLY A 581 3.76 -34.61 -14.43
N LYS A 582 4.54 -34.68 -13.35
CA LYS A 582 4.87 -35.89 -12.60
C LYS A 582 3.85 -36.24 -11.50
N ARG A 583 2.80 -35.44 -11.30
CA ARG A 583 1.81 -35.54 -10.22
C ARG A 583 0.38 -35.54 -10.78
N SER A 584 0.16 -36.32 -11.82
CA SER A 584 -1.14 -36.45 -12.51
C SER A 584 -2.30 -36.92 -11.58
N ASP A 585 -1.97 -37.55 -10.44
CA ASP A 585 -2.93 -37.89 -9.39
C ASP A 585 -3.62 -36.68 -8.74
N TRP A 586 -3.00 -35.50 -8.78
CA TRP A 586 -3.58 -34.27 -8.23
C TRP A 586 -4.53 -33.60 -9.20
N SER A 587 -4.26 -33.66 -10.50
CA SER A 587 -5.09 -32.98 -11.51
C SER A 587 -6.56 -33.39 -11.39
N GLY A 588 -6.86 -34.69 -11.29
CA GLY A 588 -8.22 -35.17 -11.12
C GLY A 588 -8.90 -34.65 -9.87
N LYS A 589 -8.19 -34.65 -8.73
CA LYS A 589 -8.72 -34.13 -7.45
C LYS A 589 -8.99 -32.63 -7.49
N LEU A 590 -8.14 -31.85 -8.16
CA LEU A 590 -8.32 -30.41 -8.30
C LEU A 590 -9.47 -30.07 -9.27
N ILE A 591 -9.62 -30.80 -10.37
CA ILE A 591 -10.77 -30.69 -11.25
C ILE A 591 -12.08 -31.02 -10.52
N ASP A 592 -12.07 -32.10 -9.71
CA ASP A 592 -13.22 -32.46 -8.89
C ASP A 592 -13.56 -31.39 -7.84
N ALA A 593 -12.54 -30.74 -7.25
CA ALA A 593 -12.73 -29.64 -6.32
C ALA A 593 -13.33 -28.41 -7.04
N ALA A 594 -12.81 -28.03 -8.20
CA ALA A 594 -13.35 -26.94 -8.99
C ALA A 594 -14.81 -27.20 -9.44
N ASN A 595 -15.16 -28.43 -9.75
CA ASN A 595 -16.53 -28.82 -10.15
C ASN A 595 -17.54 -28.83 -8.98
N LYS A 596 -17.07 -28.98 -7.76
CA LYS A 596 -17.90 -28.97 -6.54
C LYS A 596 -18.01 -27.60 -5.87
N ASP A 597 -17.28 -26.63 -6.41
CA ASP A 597 -17.22 -25.31 -5.84
C ASP A 597 -18.56 -24.59 -5.97
N ASP A 598 -19.02 -24.05 -4.85
CA ASP A 598 -20.18 -23.18 -4.73
C ASP A 598 -19.82 -21.69 -4.80
N GLY A 599 -18.60 -21.35 -5.21
CA GLY A 599 -18.05 -20.01 -5.25
C GLY A 599 -17.19 -19.65 -4.05
N SER A 600 -16.90 -20.61 -3.18
CA SER A 600 -16.07 -20.44 -1.97
C SER A 600 -14.70 -21.13 -2.04
N ALA A 601 -14.42 -21.92 -3.08
CA ALA A 601 -13.15 -22.64 -3.20
C ALA A 601 -12.00 -21.73 -3.62
N PRO A 602 -10.77 -22.08 -3.23
CA PRO A 602 -9.58 -21.38 -3.70
C PRO A 602 -9.46 -21.41 -5.23
N ASP A 603 -8.91 -20.35 -5.82
CA ASP A 603 -8.80 -20.19 -7.28
C ASP A 603 -7.90 -21.22 -7.97
N PHE A 604 -6.92 -21.77 -7.23
CA PHE A 604 -5.92 -22.69 -7.77
C PHE A 604 -6.54 -23.96 -8.42
N PRO A 605 -7.54 -24.65 -7.84
CA PRO A 605 -8.25 -25.74 -8.49
C PRO A 605 -8.86 -25.34 -9.84
N HIS A 606 -9.45 -24.14 -9.95
CA HIS A 606 -10.04 -23.66 -11.18
C HIS A 606 -9.00 -23.41 -12.29
N HIS A 607 -7.83 -22.86 -11.95
CA HIS A 607 -6.72 -22.70 -12.90
C HIS A 607 -6.25 -24.05 -13.44
N VAL A 608 -6.04 -25.05 -12.57
CA VAL A 608 -5.62 -26.39 -12.98
C VAL A 608 -6.69 -27.04 -13.85
N ALA A 609 -7.97 -26.92 -13.46
CA ALA A 609 -9.08 -27.45 -14.22
C ALA A 609 -9.14 -26.85 -15.63
N TRP A 610 -8.96 -25.53 -15.74
CA TRP A 610 -8.91 -24.89 -17.04
C TRP A 610 -7.72 -25.36 -17.89
N GLU A 611 -6.50 -25.34 -17.34
CA GLU A 611 -5.30 -25.73 -18.08
C GLU A 611 -5.32 -27.20 -18.54
N GLN A 612 -5.94 -28.08 -17.75
CA GLN A 612 -6.07 -29.50 -18.10
C GLN A 612 -7.21 -29.79 -19.09
N THR A 613 -8.31 -29.04 -19.03
CA THR A 613 -9.52 -29.31 -19.81
C THR A 613 -9.70 -28.38 -21.00
N GLY A 614 -9.08 -27.20 -20.97
CA GLY A 614 -9.33 -26.13 -21.92
C GLY A 614 -10.69 -25.42 -21.75
N ASN A 615 -11.44 -25.71 -20.67
CA ASN A 615 -12.74 -25.12 -20.43
C ASN A 615 -12.59 -23.73 -19.75
N LEU A 616 -12.86 -22.67 -20.50
CA LEU A 616 -12.76 -21.27 -20.07
C LEU A 616 -13.79 -20.87 -18.98
N ASP A 617 -14.82 -21.68 -18.73
CA ASP A 617 -15.82 -21.39 -17.69
C ASP A 617 -15.20 -21.42 -16.27
N TYR A 618 -14.12 -22.17 -16.07
CA TYR A 618 -13.39 -22.14 -14.81
C TYR A 618 -12.78 -20.76 -14.53
N LEU A 619 -12.31 -20.06 -15.55
CA LEU A 619 -11.80 -18.69 -15.41
C LEU A 619 -12.93 -17.70 -15.08
N ALA A 620 -14.12 -17.91 -15.62
CA ALA A 620 -15.27 -17.05 -15.32
C ALA A 620 -15.62 -17.05 -13.83
N ALA A 621 -15.49 -18.19 -13.15
CA ALA A 621 -15.75 -18.32 -11.71
C ALA A 621 -14.75 -17.49 -10.89
N ILE A 622 -13.44 -17.61 -11.20
CA ILE A 622 -12.35 -16.85 -10.54
C ILE A 622 -12.61 -15.34 -10.65
N TYR A 623 -12.70 -14.83 -11.88
CA TYR A 623 -12.82 -13.39 -12.12
C TYR A 623 -14.13 -12.80 -11.58
N ARG A 624 -15.21 -13.58 -11.56
CA ARG A 624 -16.46 -13.14 -10.95
C ARG A 624 -16.33 -12.97 -9.44
N SER A 625 -15.62 -13.90 -8.79
CA SER A 625 -15.35 -13.83 -7.35
C SER A 625 -14.48 -12.61 -7.01
N GLU A 626 -13.35 -12.45 -7.72
CA GLU A 626 -12.44 -11.31 -7.52
C GLU A 626 -13.11 -9.96 -7.82
N ALA A 627 -13.87 -9.87 -8.91
CA ALA A 627 -14.60 -8.65 -9.25
C ALA A 627 -15.62 -8.28 -8.16
N ARG A 628 -16.33 -9.27 -7.58
CA ARG A 628 -17.24 -9.06 -6.45
C ARG A 628 -16.50 -8.51 -5.25
N GLU A 629 -15.41 -9.15 -4.85
CA GLU A 629 -14.59 -8.74 -3.71
C GLU A 629 -14.05 -7.31 -3.88
N LYS A 630 -13.49 -7.00 -5.03
CA LYS A 630 -12.97 -5.66 -5.35
C LYS A 630 -14.05 -4.58 -5.34
N LEU A 631 -15.25 -4.90 -5.83
CA LEU A 631 -16.37 -3.97 -5.78
C LEU A 631 -16.89 -3.77 -4.36
N GLN A 632 -16.97 -4.84 -3.58
CA GLN A 632 -17.42 -4.83 -2.18
C GLN A 632 -16.46 -4.03 -1.30
N ASN A 633 -15.15 -4.26 -1.46
CA ASN A 633 -14.12 -3.68 -0.59
C ASN A 633 -13.52 -2.37 -1.14
N PHE A 634 -14.09 -1.82 -2.22
CA PHE A 634 -13.53 -0.62 -2.86
C PHE A 634 -13.38 0.54 -1.89
N TYR A 635 -14.43 0.85 -1.12
CA TYR A 635 -14.39 1.92 -0.12
C TYR A 635 -13.36 1.63 0.97
N MET A 636 -13.38 0.41 1.54
CA MET A 636 -12.48 0.01 2.61
C MET A 636 -11.00 0.01 2.20
N ASN A 637 -10.71 -0.27 0.92
CA ASN A 637 -9.35 -0.26 0.38
C ASN A 637 -8.92 1.09 -0.24
N THR A 638 -9.77 2.12 -0.15
CA THR A 638 -9.50 3.46 -0.72
C THR A 638 -9.81 4.55 0.30
N GLU A 639 -10.97 5.22 0.18
CA GLU A 639 -11.40 6.33 1.04
C GLU A 639 -11.52 5.93 2.51
N GLY A 640 -11.96 4.70 2.77
CA GLY A 640 -12.13 4.14 4.12
C GLY A 640 -10.81 3.90 4.85
N HIS A 641 -9.71 3.78 4.13
CA HIS A 641 -8.37 3.52 4.69
C HIS A 641 -7.46 4.74 4.48
N TRP A 642 -6.83 5.23 5.52
CA TRP A 642 -5.98 6.42 5.41
C TRP A 642 -4.48 6.10 5.31
N TRP A 643 -4.08 4.84 5.49
CA TRP A 643 -2.71 4.37 5.29
C TRP A 643 -2.58 3.62 3.96
N SER A 644 -1.38 3.57 3.42
CA SER A 644 -1.11 2.84 2.18
C SER A 644 -0.76 1.36 2.38
N ASP A 645 -0.44 0.95 3.60
CA ASP A 645 -0.21 -0.48 3.93
C ASP A 645 -1.53 -1.25 4.12
N ARG A 646 -1.47 -2.54 3.99
CA ARG A 646 -2.60 -3.49 4.16
C ARG A 646 -3.78 -3.27 3.22
N VAL A 647 -3.62 -2.45 2.21
CA VAL A 647 -4.61 -2.26 1.14
C VAL A 647 -4.06 -2.83 -0.14
N GLU A 648 -4.80 -3.72 -0.75
CA GLU A 648 -4.40 -4.31 -2.02
C GLU A 648 -5.62 -4.68 -2.87
N SER A 649 -5.38 -4.77 -4.16
CA SER A 649 -6.33 -5.33 -5.12
C SER A 649 -5.65 -6.52 -5.76
N PRO A 650 -6.08 -7.76 -5.48
CA PRO A 650 -5.43 -8.96 -6.01
C PRO A 650 -5.37 -8.94 -7.54
N THR A 651 -4.19 -9.24 -8.10
CA THR A 651 -3.97 -9.25 -9.56
C THR A 651 -3.33 -10.52 -10.08
N VAL A 652 -2.99 -11.45 -9.19
CA VAL A 652 -2.26 -12.68 -9.52
C VAL A 652 -2.98 -13.51 -10.59
N ASN A 653 -4.29 -13.68 -10.45
CA ASN A 653 -5.08 -14.46 -11.38
C ASN A 653 -5.24 -13.75 -12.75
N LEU A 654 -5.40 -12.42 -12.74
CA LEU A 654 -5.38 -11.63 -13.97
C LEU A 654 -4.03 -11.72 -14.68
N GLN A 655 -2.91 -11.58 -13.96
CA GLN A 655 -1.58 -11.67 -14.51
C GLN A 655 -1.30 -13.05 -15.10
N ARG A 656 -1.58 -14.12 -14.33
CA ARG A 656 -1.34 -15.50 -14.73
C ARG A 656 -1.89 -15.79 -16.12
N GLU A 657 -3.13 -15.37 -16.37
CA GLU A 657 -3.80 -15.69 -17.62
C GLU A 657 -3.48 -14.68 -18.73
N ARG A 658 -3.48 -13.38 -18.43
CA ARG A 658 -3.24 -12.36 -19.46
C ARG A 658 -1.80 -12.25 -19.90
N LEU A 659 -0.86 -12.58 -19.00
CA LEU A 659 0.58 -12.51 -19.28
C LEU A 659 1.21 -13.89 -19.51
N GLY A 660 0.46 -14.97 -19.32
CA GLY A 660 1.00 -16.34 -19.34
C GLY A 660 2.01 -16.57 -18.20
N GLY A 661 1.67 -16.14 -17.00
CA GLY A 661 2.46 -16.22 -15.78
C GLY A 661 2.41 -14.93 -14.97
N VAL A 662 2.77 -14.99 -13.71
CA VAL A 662 2.73 -13.84 -12.80
C VAL A 662 4.03 -13.05 -12.90
N ALA A 663 3.94 -11.78 -13.26
CA ALA A 663 5.10 -10.89 -13.32
C ALA A 663 5.53 -10.47 -11.92
N LEU A 664 4.58 -9.99 -11.11
CA LEU A 664 4.84 -9.49 -9.75
C LEU A 664 3.62 -9.64 -8.84
N LYS A 665 3.89 -10.03 -7.62
CA LYS A 665 3.01 -9.91 -6.45
C LYS A 665 3.83 -9.48 -5.24
N ARG A 666 3.20 -9.17 -4.12
CA ARG A 666 3.93 -8.81 -2.89
C ARG A 666 4.94 -9.92 -2.52
N ASN A 667 6.19 -9.52 -2.24
CA ASN A 667 7.31 -10.38 -1.85
C ASN A 667 7.69 -11.50 -2.87
N GLN A 668 7.25 -11.36 -4.12
CA GLN A 668 7.71 -12.23 -5.20
C GLN A 668 8.99 -11.69 -5.81
N THR A 669 9.98 -12.56 -5.98
CA THR A 669 11.29 -12.18 -6.48
C THR A 669 11.67 -12.81 -7.83
N TYR A 670 10.86 -13.74 -8.34
CA TYR A 670 11.07 -14.33 -9.66
C TYR A 670 9.88 -14.02 -10.60
N PRO A 671 10.09 -13.24 -11.67
CA PRO A 671 9.06 -12.97 -12.66
C PRO A 671 8.84 -14.15 -13.60
N GLY A 672 7.60 -14.61 -13.71
CA GLY A 672 7.24 -15.80 -14.51
C GLY A 672 6.41 -15.52 -15.75
N HIS A 673 6.16 -14.27 -16.11
CA HIS A 673 5.30 -13.91 -17.22
C HIS A 673 5.95 -14.16 -18.59
N THR A 674 5.15 -14.61 -19.56
CA THR A 674 5.59 -14.94 -20.92
C THR A 674 5.61 -13.71 -21.82
N VAL A 675 4.55 -12.89 -21.74
CA VAL A 675 4.39 -11.68 -22.58
C VAL A 675 3.84 -10.51 -21.76
N SER A 676 3.88 -9.32 -22.37
CA SER A 676 3.13 -8.14 -21.93
C SER A 676 2.41 -7.49 -23.11
N TRP A 677 1.47 -6.58 -22.80
CA TRP A 677 0.61 -5.94 -23.78
C TRP A 677 0.68 -4.42 -23.72
N ARG A 678 0.69 -3.78 -24.87
CA ARG A 678 0.53 -2.34 -25.01
C ARG A 678 -0.48 -2.03 -26.11
N PHE A 679 -1.66 -1.56 -25.73
CA PHE A 679 -2.72 -1.22 -26.66
C PHE A 679 -2.51 0.16 -27.27
N ASN A 680 -2.85 0.31 -28.58
CA ASN A 680 -2.79 1.60 -29.27
C ASN A 680 -3.85 2.57 -28.74
N ASP A 681 -5.04 2.05 -28.41
CA ASP A 681 -6.06 2.76 -27.65
C ASP A 681 -5.96 2.35 -26.18
N PRO A 682 -5.60 3.25 -25.25
CA PRO A 682 -5.47 2.93 -23.82
C PRO A 682 -6.71 2.29 -23.20
N GLU A 683 -7.90 2.61 -23.69
CA GLU A 683 -9.15 2.03 -23.20
C GLU A 683 -9.36 0.58 -23.66
N ALA A 684 -8.65 0.14 -24.69
CA ALA A 684 -8.78 -1.20 -25.22
C ALA A 684 -8.28 -2.29 -24.25
N ALA A 685 -7.40 -1.95 -23.31
CA ALA A 685 -6.91 -2.87 -22.29
C ALA A 685 -8.06 -3.48 -21.47
N THR A 686 -9.11 -2.69 -21.18
CA THR A 686 -10.32 -3.13 -20.49
C THR A 686 -11.46 -3.57 -21.41
N GLN A 687 -11.18 -3.73 -22.71
CA GLN A 687 -12.15 -4.19 -23.73
C GLN A 687 -11.72 -5.49 -24.41
N VAL A 688 -10.45 -5.88 -24.30
CA VAL A 688 -9.91 -7.12 -24.87
C VAL A 688 -9.52 -8.06 -23.74
N ALA A 689 -10.26 -9.12 -23.55
CA ALA A 689 -9.91 -10.19 -22.62
C ALA A 689 -8.87 -11.12 -23.27
N ILE A 690 -7.93 -11.63 -22.48
CA ILE A 690 -6.81 -12.46 -22.94
C ILE A 690 -6.60 -13.63 -21.97
N ALA A 691 -6.39 -14.83 -22.53
CA ALA A 691 -6.01 -16.03 -21.80
C ALA A 691 -4.88 -16.77 -22.51
N ILE A 692 -3.84 -17.13 -21.78
CA ILE A 692 -2.64 -17.81 -22.28
C ILE A 692 -2.45 -19.11 -21.49
N PRO A 693 -2.95 -20.25 -21.99
CA PRO A 693 -2.87 -21.53 -21.29
C PRO A 693 -1.46 -22.08 -21.29
N ALA A 694 -0.98 -22.49 -20.13
CA ALA A 694 0.24 -23.28 -19.90
C ALA A 694 1.39 -22.98 -20.89
N PRO A 695 1.89 -21.73 -20.95
CA PRO A 695 2.90 -21.35 -21.95
C PRO A 695 4.22 -22.06 -21.69
N GLN A 696 4.93 -22.41 -22.78
CA GLN A 696 6.30 -22.89 -22.75
C GLN A 696 7.20 -21.87 -23.43
N GLN A 697 8.50 -21.87 -23.12
CA GLN A 697 9.45 -20.90 -23.68
C GLN A 697 9.60 -20.97 -25.21
N ASP A 698 9.29 -22.12 -25.83
CA ASP A 698 9.42 -22.36 -27.26
C ASP A 698 8.06 -22.45 -27.99
N ARG A 699 6.95 -22.42 -27.26
CA ARG A 699 5.59 -22.45 -27.82
C ARG A 699 4.54 -22.00 -26.83
N PHE A 700 3.54 -21.27 -27.29
CA PHE A 700 2.37 -20.92 -26.51
C PHE A 700 1.18 -20.51 -27.39
N THR A 701 0.01 -20.47 -26.80
CA THR A 701 -1.23 -20.05 -27.46
C THR A 701 -1.81 -18.85 -26.74
N VAL A 702 -2.31 -17.86 -27.48
CA VAL A 702 -3.09 -16.73 -26.96
C VAL A 702 -4.52 -16.88 -27.44
N ILE A 703 -5.48 -16.81 -26.52
CA ILE A 703 -6.91 -16.76 -26.79
C ILE A 703 -7.38 -15.38 -26.34
N ALA A 704 -7.96 -14.58 -27.22
CA ALA A 704 -8.41 -13.25 -26.88
C ALA A 704 -9.83 -13.00 -27.40
N TYR A 705 -10.64 -12.26 -26.63
CA TYR A 705 -11.96 -11.83 -27.03
C TYR A 705 -12.10 -10.31 -26.94
N ASN A 706 -12.39 -9.65 -28.03
CA ASN A 706 -12.63 -8.21 -28.06
C ASN A 706 -14.13 -7.93 -27.86
N THR A 707 -14.49 -7.35 -26.71
CA THR A 707 -15.89 -7.02 -26.39
C THR A 707 -16.39 -5.74 -27.05
N SER A 708 -15.47 -4.93 -27.61
CA SER A 708 -15.83 -3.65 -28.24
C SER A 708 -16.38 -3.83 -29.66
N ASN A 709 -16.99 -2.78 -30.18
CA ASN A 709 -17.50 -2.73 -31.56
C ASN A 709 -16.45 -2.22 -32.57
N LYS A 710 -15.18 -2.07 -32.14
CA LYS A 710 -14.05 -1.62 -32.96
C LYS A 710 -12.99 -2.71 -33.05
N ASN A 711 -12.25 -2.77 -34.15
CA ASN A 711 -11.01 -3.52 -34.16
C ASN A 711 -10.02 -2.84 -33.23
N GLN A 712 -9.38 -3.61 -32.36
CA GLN A 712 -8.33 -3.16 -31.46
C GLN A 712 -6.99 -3.69 -31.92
N ARG A 713 -5.92 -2.97 -31.60
CA ARG A 713 -4.54 -3.38 -31.89
C ARG A 713 -3.67 -3.18 -30.66
N ALA A 714 -2.80 -4.15 -30.40
CA ALA A 714 -1.79 -4.07 -29.37
C ALA A 714 -0.46 -4.63 -29.81
N SER A 715 0.62 -4.11 -29.24
CA SER A 715 1.93 -4.73 -29.30
C SER A 715 2.04 -5.75 -28.15
N MET A 716 2.40 -6.99 -28.51
CA MET A 716 2.73 -8.08 -27.59
C MET A 716 4.26 -8.15 -27.47
N THR A 717 4.79 -7.93 -26.28
CA THR A 717 6.25 -8.00 -26.02
C THR A 717 6.59 -9.31 -25.33
N GLY A 718 7.62 -10.02 -25.78
CA GLY A 718 8.10 -11.28 -25.22
C GLY A 718 8.98 -11.06 -23.98
N TRP A 719 8.83 -11.93 -22.96
CA TRP A 719 9.64 -11.93 -21.75
C TRP A 719 10.25 -13.30 -21.43
N ASN A 720 9.45 -14.29 -21.06
CA ASN A 720 9.91 -15.66 -20.83
C ASN A 720 9.77 -16.51 -22.10
N VAL A 721 10.37 -16.02 -23.19
CA VAL A 721 10.38 -16.66 -24.51
C VAL A 721 11.80 -16.99 -24.96
N ALA A 722 12.01 -18.16 -25.52
CA ALA A 722 13.32 -18.54 -26.01
C ALA A 722 13.67 -17.78 -27.31
N PRO A 723 14.84 -17.18 -27.42
CA PRO A 723 15.20 -16.35 -28.57
C PRO A 723 15.28 -17.17 -29.88
N GLY A 724 14.76 -16.60 -30.97
CA GLY A 724 14.79 -17.31 -32.25
C GLY A 724 13.86 -16.77 -33.31
N GLN A 725 13.74 -17.57 -34.38
CA GLN A 725 12.71 -17.41 -35.39
C GLN A 725 11.45 -18.14 -34.95
N TRP A 726 10.33 -17.45 -35.01
CA TRP A 726 9.04 -17.96 -34.57
C TRP A 726 8.04 -17.94 -35.71
N ARG A 727 7.24 -19.01 -35.77
CA ARG A 727 6.06 -19.09 -36.61
C ARG A 727 4.86 -18.68 -35.80
N ILE A 728 4.11 -17.70 -36.29
CA ILE A 728 2.88 -17.20 -35.67
C ILE A 728 1.73 -17.51 -36.61
N THR A 729 0.78 -18.29 -36.15
CA THR A 729 -0.46 -18.57 -36.86
C THR A 729 -1.60 -17.88 -36.14
N GLN A 730 -2.25 -16.93 -36.79
CA GLN A 730 -3.35 -16.12 -36.23
C GLN A 730 -4.63 -16.38 -37.01
N GLY A 731 -5.74 -16.60 -36.31
CA GLY A 731 -7.07 -16.78 -36.88
C GLY A 731 -8.18 -16.37 -35.93
N VAL A 732 -9.41 -16.41 -36.43
CA VAL A 732 -10.63 -16.18 -35.65
C VAL A 732 -11.24 -17.53 -35.31
N SER A 733 -11.63 -17.74 -34.07
CA SER A 733 -12.35 -18.92 -33.61
C SER A 733 -13.87 -18.68 -33.70
N LYS A 734 -14.60 -19.61 -34.28
CA LYS A 734 -16.08 -19.58 -34.37
C LYS A 734 -16.72 -20.10 -33.09
N GLY A 735 -16.05 -21.02 -32.40
CA GLY A 735 -16.58 -21.74 -31.23
C GLY A 735 -16.21 -21.22 -29.88
N ASN A 736 -15.42 -20.17 -29.74
CA ASN A 736 -14.81 -19.71 -28.47
C ASN A 736 -14.05 -20.83 -27.73
N ASP A 737 -13.63 -21.89 -28.42
CA ASP A 737 -12.95 -23.06 -27.88
C ASP A 737 -11.42 -22.99 -27.99
N GLY A 738 -10.88 -21.83 -28.38
CA GLY A 738 -9.44 -21.63 -28.55
C GLY A 738 -8.84 -22.34 -29.77
N LYS A 739 -9.66 -22.92 -30.69
CA LYS A 739 -9.19 -23.58 -31.88
C LYS A 739 -9.14 -22.60 -33.06
N LEU A 740 -8.13 -22.80 -33.91
CA LEU A 740 -8.00 -22.04 -35.15
C LEU A 740 -8.97 -22.51 -36.21
N ASP A 741 -9.64 -21.58 -36.88
CA ASP A 741 -10.41 -21.85 -38.08
C ASP A 741 -9.51 -22.00 -39.33
N SER A 742 -10.07 -22.53 -40.41
CA SER A 742 -9.40 -22.86 -41.69
C SER A 742 -8.78 -21.65 -42.44
N ASN A 743 -9.07 -20.41 -42.03
CA ASN A 743 -8.63 -19.18 -42.67
C ASN A 743 -7.50 -18.47 -41.87
N ALA A 744 -6.72 -19.19 -41.07
CA ALA A 744 -5.63 -18.65 -40.31
C ALA A 744 -4.50 -18.13 -41.23
N LYS A 745 -3.90 -17.01 -40.84
CA LYS A 745 -2.70 -16.44 -41.47
C LYS A 745 -1.46 -16.84 -40.71
N THR A 746 -0.41 -17.23 -41.43
CA THR A 746 0.87 -17.58 -40.82
C THR A 746 1.95 -16.59 -41.26
N GLN A 747 2.81 -16.21 -40.32
CA GLN A 747 4.00 -15.39 -40.57
C GLN A 747 5.19 -15.92 -39.78
N GLU A 748 6.40 -15.65 -40.27
CA GLU A 748 7.62 -15.96 -39.53
C GLU A 748 8.33 -14.66 -39.15
N VAL A 749 8.69 -14.54 -37.87
CA VAL A 749 9.30 -13.32 -37.29
C VAL A 749 10.42 -13.68 -36.31
N ALA A 750 11.39 -12.80 -36.17
CA ALA A 750 12.30 -12.87 -35.03
C ALA A 750 11.54 -12.44 -33.76
N PHE A 751 11.58 -13.29 -32.74
CA PHE A 751 10.93 -12.99 -31.45
C PHE A 751 11.78 -13.49 -30.30
N GLU A 752 12.00 -12.61 -29.35
CA GLU A 752 12.84 -12.84 -28.19
C GLU A 752 12.46 -11.89 -27.04
N LYS A 753 13.18 -11.95 -25.92
CA LYS A 753 12.94 -11.06 -24.77
C LYS A 753 13.03 -9.59 -25.21
N SER A 754 12.06 -8.78 -24.75
CA SER A 754 11.85 -7.36 -25.09
C SER A 754 11.48 -7.05 -26.56
N ALA A 755 11.43 -8.02 -27.44
CA ALA A 755 10.93 -7.84 -28.80
C ALA A 755 9.41 -7.80 -28.84
N SER A 756 8.83 -6.97 -29.70
CA SER A 756 7.38 -6.76 -29.79
C SER A 756 6.82 -7.16 -31.15
N ILE A 757 5.61 -7.67 -31.14
CA ILE A 757 4.83 -8.08 -32.31
C ILE A 757 3.45 -7.43 -32.24
N ASP A 758 3.02 -6.79 -33.33
CA ASP A 758 1.68 -6.18 -33.39
C ASP A 758 0.60 -7.21 -33.69
N ILE A 759 -0.45 -7.20 -32.89
CA ILE A 759 -1.59 -8.12 -32.97
C ILE A 759 -2.89 -7.32 -33.16
N ASP A 760 -3.71 -7.75 -34.11
CA ASP A 760 -5.04 -7.19 -34.35
C ASP A 760 -6.12 -8.07 -33.70
N PHE A 761 -7.07 -7.45 -33.02
CA PHE A 761 -8.22 -8.07 -32.36
C PHE A 761 -9.52 -7.57 -33.01
N PRO A 762 -10.12 -8.33 -33.92
CA PRO A 762 -11.38 -7.96 -34.57
C PRO A 762 -12.53 -7.78 -33.59
N ALA A 763 -13.41 -6.83 -33.87
CA ALA A 763 -14.57 -6.47 -33.05
C ALA A 763 -15.52 -7.64 -32.81
N GLY A 764 -15.90 -7.91 -31.55
CA GLY A 764 -16.87 -8.92 -31.17
C GLY A 764 -16.49 -10.37 -31.57
N ARG A 765 -15.16 -10.64 -31.60
CA ARG A 765 -14.64 -11.94 -32.07
C ARG A 765 -13.60 -12.52 -31.12
N THR A 766 -13.55 -13.85 -31.09
CA THR A 766 -12.42 -14.57 -30.48
C THR A 766 -11.29 -14.68 -31.49
N THR A 767 -10.12 -14.20 -31.12
CA THR A 767 -8.85 -14.32 -31.86
C THR A 767 -8.00 -15.39 -31.18
N VAL A 768 -7.42 -16.30 -31.97
CA VAL A 768 -6.46 -17.30 -31.50
C VAL A 768 -5.13 -17.10 -32.20
N LEU A 769 -4.04 -17.05 -31.41
CA LEU A 769 -2.68 -17.06 -31.92
C LEU A 769 -1.98 -18.31 -31.41
N GLN A 770 -1.32 -19.03 -32.32
CA GLN A 770 -0.39 -20.11 -31.98
C GLN A 770 1.01 -19.66 -32.36
N LEU A 771 1.92 -19.71 -31.40
CA LEU A 771 3.31 -19.31 -31.57
C LEU A 771 4.22 -20.51 -31.31
N GLU A 772 5.13 -20.79 -32.22
CA GLU A 772 6.10 -21.89 -32.14
C GLU A 772 7.47 -21.41 -32.63
N ARG A 773 8.50 -21.67 -31.83
CA ARG A 773 9.88 -21.38 -32.23
C ARG A 773 10.34 -22.45 -33.24
N ILE A 774 10.75 -22.00 -34.43
CA ILE A 774 11.21 -22.87 -35.53
C ILE A 774 12.73 -22.93 -35.66
N ALA A 775 13.44 -21.92 -35.16
CA ALA A 775 14.90 -21.91 -35.11
C ALA A 775 15.42 -21.11 -33.90
N ALA A 776 16.45 -21.61 -33.25
CA ALA A 776 17.07 -20.93 -32.09
C ALA A 776 18.13 -19.92 -32.53
N THR A 777 18.31 -18.86 -31.73
CA THR A 777 19.42 -17.90 -31.83
C THR A 777 20.20 -17.86 -30.50
N THR A 778 21.27 -17.05 -30.44
CA THR A 778 22.04 -16.88 -29.20
C THR A 778 21.22 -16.28 -28.06
N PRO A 779 21.51 -16.67 -26.80
CA PRO A 779 20.85 -16.10 -25.62
C PRO A 779 20.98 -14.57 -25.58
N VAL A 780 19.88 -13.89 -25.27
CA VAL A 780 19.80 -12.43 -25.28
C VAL A 780 20.65 -11.82 -24.17
N GLU A 781 20.60 -12.43 -23.00
CA GLU A 781 21.29 -11.97 -21.77
C GLU A 781 22.83 -12.02 -21.84
N LEU A 782 23.41 -12.62 -22.88
CA LEU A 782 24.87 -12.68 -23.09
C LEU A 782 25.40 -11.59 -24.04
N ARG A 783 24.52 -10.72 -24.52
CA ARG A 783 24.88 -9.69 -25.53
C ARG A 783 25.39 -8.41 -24.84
N PRO A 784 26.06 -7.52 -25.60
CA PRO A 784 26.25 -6.13 -25.17
C PRO A 784 24.90 -5.42 -25.03
N ASP A 785 24.90 -4.29 -24.33
CA ASP A 785 23.73 -3.42 -24.25
C ASP A 785 24.18 -1.99 -23.95
N LEU A 786 23.70 -1.04 -24.73
CA LEU A 786 23.97 0.39 -24.59
C LEU A 786 22.65 1.10 -24.30
N GLY A 787 22.66 2.03 -23.39
CA GLY A 787 21.43 2.73 -23.03
C GLY A 787 21.61 4.23 -22.79
N ILE A 788 20.55 4.99 -23.04
CA ILE A 788 20.37 6.39 -22.66
C ILE A 788 19.01 6.59 -22.02
N GLY A 789 18.94 7.34 -20.93
CA GLY A 789 17.70 7.70 -20.24
C GLY A 789 17.46 9.21 -20.25
N HIS A 790 16.29 9.62 -19.77
CA HIS A 790 15.95 11.05 -19.72
C HIS A 790 16.87 11.88 -18.82
N GLY A 791 17.45 11.27 -17.78
CA GLY A 791 18.42 11.91 -16.91
C GLY A 791 19.79 12.15 -17.52
N ASP A 792 20.08 11.49 -18.65
CA ASP A 792 21.40 11.46 -19.30
C ASP A 792 21.58 12.54 -20.37
N VAL A 793 20.55 13.37 -20.57
CA VAL A 793 20.51 14.36 -21.65
C VAL A 793 20.44 15.77 -21.09
N ARG A 794 21.43 16.58 -21.45
CA ARG A 794 21.49 18.00 -21.15
C ARG A 794 21.52 18.83 -22.41
N VAL A 795 20.51 19.66 -22.62
CA VAL A 795 20.45 20.59 -23.76
C VAL A 795 21.06 21.92 -23.33
N THR A 796 22.11 22.36 -24.08
CA THR A 796 22.76 23.66 -23.95
C THR A 796 22.41 24.55 -25.16
N ALA A 797 22.89 25.80 -25.18
CA ALA A 797 22.63 26.72 -26.30
C ALA A 797 23.26 26.26 -27.64
N ASP A 798 24.34 25.48 -27.58
CA ASP A 798 25.17 25.12 -28.73
C ASP A 798 25.36 23.61 -28.95
N ALA A 799 24.86 22.77 -27.98
CA ALA A 799 25.02 21.33 -28.06
C ALA A 799 23.97 20.58 -27.24
N ILE A 800 23.88 19.27 -27.54
CA ILE A 800 23.25 18.30 -26.64
C ILE A 800 24.38 17.42 -26.07
N GLU A 801 24.45 17.38 -24.74
CA GLU A 801 25.37 16.49 -24.03
C GLU A 801 24.59 15.23 -23.63
N VAL A 802 25.12 14.06 -23.93
CA VAL A 802 24.50 12.76 -23.73
C VAL A 802 25.45 11.83 -22.99
N THR A 803 25.01 11.22 -21.91
CA THR A 803 25.73 10.13 -21.26
C THR A 803 25.25 8.81 -21.88
N VAL A 804 26.17 8.02 -22.43
CA VAL A 804 25.87 6.66 -22.91
C VAL A 804 26.38 5.66 -21.88
N HIS A 805 25.57 4.70 -21.51
CA HIS A 805 25.84 3.67 -20.51
C HIS A 805 26.04 2.31 -21.17
N SER A 806 26.98 1.52 -20.64
CA SER A 806 27.11 0.09 -20.94
C SER A 806 26.46 -0.73 -19.85
N LEU A 807 25.45 -1.54 -20.21
CA LEU A 807 24.59 -2.28 -19.29
C LEU A 807 24.64 -3.81 -19.52
N GLY A 808 25.25 -4.24 -20.62
CA GLY A 808 25.21 -5.61 -21.09
C GLY A 808 26.21 -6.56 -20.43
N HIS A 809 26.14 -7.83 -20.85
CA HIS A 809 27.08 -8.89 -20.46
C HIS A 809 28.42 -8.78 -21.15
N ALA A 810 28.40 -8.50 -22.43
CA ALA A 810 29.58 -8.36 -23.29
C ALA A 810 29.96 -6.90 -23.45
N ASP A 811 31.26 -6.67 -23.79
CA ASP A 811 31.78 -5.36 -24.12
C ASP A 811 31.05 -4.82 -25.37
N ALA A 812 30.62 -3.58 -25.33
CA ALA A 812 29.94 -2.93 -26.43
C ALA A 812 30.92 -2.33 -27.42
N PRO A 813 30.69 -2.51 -28.74
CA PRO A 813 31.55 -1.90 -29.77
C PRO A 813 31.42 -0.38 -29.78
N ALA A 814 32.38 0.30 -30.39
CA ALA A 814 32.30 1.73 -30.69
C ALA A 814 31.04 2.06 -31.51
N GLY A 815 30.55 3.29 -31.39
CA GLY A 815 29.31 3.68 -32.04
C GLY A 815 29.10 5.18 -32.15
N PHE A 816 27.83 5.54 -32.35
CA PHE A 816 27.43 6.93 -32.59
C PHE A 816 26.17 7.24 -31.78
N VAL A 817 26.13 8.43 -31.22
CA VAL A 817 24.85 9.06 -30.82
C VAL A 817 24.38 9.92 -31.98
N VAL A 818 23.18 9.70 -32.44
CA VAL A 818 22.54 10.38 -33.57
C VAL A 818 21.36 11.18 -33.09
N LEU A 819 21.28 12.44 -33.46
CA LEU A 819 20.09 13.28 -33.35
C LEU A 819 19.34 13.22 -34.68
N GLU A 820 18.08 12.84 -34.65
CA GLU A 820 17.25 12.71 -35.86
C GLU A 820 15.85 13.28 -35.66
N ASP A 821 15.19 13.70 -36.73
CA ASP A 821 13.79 14.08 -36.79
C ASP A 821 13.06 13.34 -37.92
N THR A 822 11.83 13.72 -38.23
CA THR A 822 11.03 13.13 -39.32
C THR A 822 11.63 13.32 -40.70
N ARG A 823 12.61 14.22 -40.87
CA ARG A 823 13.31 14.52 -42.12
C ARG A 823 14.62 13.76 -42.26
N GLY A 824 15.13 13.15 -41.17
CA GLY A 824 16.35 12.38 -41.13
C GLY A 824 17.33 12.81 -40.04
N GLU A 825 18.59 12.45 -40.22
CA GLU A 825 19.69 12.74 -39.32
C GLU A 825 20.06 14.24 -39.33
N LEU A 826 20.12 14.81 -38.12
CA LEU A 826 20.43 16.23 -37.89
C LEU A 826 21.85 16.45 -37.38
N ALA A 827 22.35 15.53 -36.56
CA ALA A 827 23.73 15.55 -36.05
C ALA A 827 24.16 14.14 -35.63
N ARG A 828 25.46 13.88 -35.66
CA ARG A 828 26.08 12.61 -35.25
C ARG A 828 27.39 12.88 -34.52
N SER A 829 27.64 12.13 -33.45
CA SER A 829 28.92 12.15 -32.75
C SER A 829 29.32 10.75 -32.32
N ALA A 830 30.59 10.41 -32.45
CA ALA A 830 31.11 9.08 -32.15
C ALA A 830 31.40 8.91 -30.65
N PHE A 831 31.34 7.66 -30.15
CA PHE A 831 31.86 7.24 -28.86
C PHE A 831 32.72 5.97 -28.99
N PRO A 832 33.73 5.75 -28.10
CA PRO A 832 34.59 4.57 -28.12
C PRO A 832 33.86 3.32 -27.68
N ALA A 833 34.44 2.13 -27.90
CA ALA A 833 34.00 0.89 -27.32
C ALA A 833 33.93 1.00 -25.76
N LEU A 834 32.91 0.42 -25.16
CA LEU A 834 32.71 0.42 -23.71
C LEU A 834 32.78 -1.00 -23.14
N ALA A 835 33.51 -1.17 -22.05
CA ALA A 835 33.56 -2.44 -21.33
C ALA A 835 32.19 -2.78 -20.70
N ALA A 836 31.92 -4.06 -20.49
CA ALA A 836 30.75 -4.50 -19.70
C ALA A 836 30.94 -4.15 -18.20
N PRO A 837 29.85 -3.86 -17.44
CA PRO A 837 29.94 -3.46 -16.03
C PRO A 837 30.14 -4.67 -15.08
N ARG A 838 31.22 -5.45 -15.29
CA ARG A 838 31.47 -6.74 -14.60
C ARG A 838 31.66 -6.65 -13.09
N ASN A 839 31.93 -5.45 -12.57
CA ASN A 839 32.09 -5.17 -11.13
C ASN A 839 30.89 -4.46 -10.51
N LEU A 840 29.74 -4.46 -11.19
CA LEU A 840 28.53 -3.74 -10.77
C LEU A 840 28.78 -2.25 -10.53
N GLN A 841 29.64 -1.64 -11.37
CA GLN A 841 29.85 -0.19 -11.39
C GLN A 841 29.42 0.36 -12.75
N PRO A 842 28.76 1.51 -12.79
CA PRO A 842 28.40 2.17 -14.03
C PRO A 842 29.63 2.40 -14.94
N ILE A 843 29.50 2.00 -16.19
CA ILE A 843 30.49 2.26 -17.25
C ILE A 843 29.85 3.19 -18.26
N THR A 844 30.35 4.42 -18.36
CA THR A 844 29.69 5.47 -19.14
C THR A 844 30.70 6.23 -20.01
N THR A 845 30.17 6.91 -21.03
CA THR A 845 30.93 7.90 -21.82
C THR A 845 30.03 9.12 -22.09
N GLN A 846 30.69 10.30 -22.15
CA GLN A 846 30.02 11.57 -22.49
C GLN A 846 30.18 11.84 -23.98
N VAL A 847 29.08 12.13 -24.67
CA VAL A 847 29.00 12.46 -26.07
C VAL A 847 28.38 13.83 -26.25
N ARG A 848 29.06 14.70 -27.00
CA ARG A 848 28.59 16.05 -27.33
C ARG A 848 28.14 16.13 -28.77
N LEU A 849 26.89 16.44 -29.02
CA LEU A 849 26.29 16.67 -30.33
C LEU A 849 26.18 18.18 -30.56
N PRO A 850 26.92 18.76 -31.53
CA PRO A 850 26.80 20.19 -31.82
C PRO A 850 25.41 20.50 -32.41
N LEU A 851 24.79 21.59 -31.96
CA LEU A 851 23.54 22.11 -32.53
C LEU A 851 23.84 23.22 -33.50
N THR A 852 23.36 23.10 -34.73
CA THR A 852 23.32 24.22 -35.70
C THR A 852 22.01 25.00 -35.49
N ASN A 853 22.05 26.31 -35.74
CA ASN A 853 20.97 27.29 -35.43
C ASN A 853 19.57 27.00 -36.02
N ALA A 854 19.36 25.90 -36.71
CA ALA A 854 18.12 25.57 -37.42
C ALA A 854 17.36 24.36 -36.86
N VAL A 855 17.80 23.77 -35.73
CA VAL A 855 17.20 22.52 -35.21
C VAL A 855 15.99 22.80 -34.31
N THR A 856 14.83 22.36 -34.76
CA THR A 856 13.62 22.36 -33.90
C THR A 856 13.63 21.10 -33.03
N LEU A 857 13.97 21.24 -31.76
CA LEU A 857 14.10 20.11 -30.82
C LEU A 857 12.75 19.41 -30.46
N LYS A 858 11.61 20.04 -30.75
CA LYS A 858 10.27 19.53 -30.36
C LYS A 858 9.90 18.16 -30.95
N THR A 859 10.47 17.79 -32.09
CA THR A 859 10.20 16.53 -32.80
C THR A 859 11.43 15.66 -32.94
N ALA A 860 12.54 16.10 -32.32
CA ALA A 860 13.80 15.40 -32.43
C ALA A 860 13.93 14.29 -31.39
N ARG A 861 14.63 13.23 -31.73
CA ARG A 861 14.96 12.12 -30.85
C ARG A 861 16.42 11.79 -30.94
N LEU A 862 16.97 11.28 -29.88
CA LEU A 862 18.31 10.69 -29.83
C LEU A 862 18.22 9.19 -30.12
N ARG A 863 19.26 8.68 -30.77
CA ARG A 863 19.44 7.27 -31.06
C ARG A 863 20.91 6.86 -30.89
N VAL A 864 21.12 5.76 -30.15
CA VAL A 864 22.41 5.10 -30.01
C VAL A 864 22.54 4.02 -31.08
N LEU A 865 23.68 3.97 -31.79
CA LEU A 865 23.95 2.99 -32.82
C LEU A 865 25.39 2.45 -32.64
N THR A 866 25.58 1.15 -32.72
CA THR A 866 26.91 0.52 -32.78
C THR A 866 27.42 0.46 -34.20
N GLU A 867 28.73 0.56 -34.41
CA GLU A 867 29.36 0.45 -35.76
C GLU A 867 29.05 -0.89 -36.41
N SER A 868 28.96 -1.97 -35.65
CA SER A 868 28.75 -3.33 -36.14
C SER A 868 27.29 -3.73 -36.30
N ASN A 869 26.34 -2.90 -35.87
CA ASN A 869 24.92 -3.31 -35.68
C ASN A 869 24.79 -4.63 -34.94
N ALA A 870 25.69 -4.89 -33.96
CA ALA A 870 25.61 -6.09 -33.13
C ALA A 870 24.28 -6.13 -32.37
N PRO A 871 23.61 -7.30 -32.27
CA PRO A 871 22.40 -7.40 -31.52
C PRO A 871 22.68 -7.14 -30.02
N GLU A 872 21.86 -6.32 -29.40
CA GLU A 872 21.92 -5.94 -27.99
C GLU A 872 20.92 -6.75 -27.15
N ILE A 873 20.96 -6.61 -25.84
CA ILE A 873 19.94 -7.21 -24.94
C ILE A 873 18.57 -6.61 -25.26
N THR A 874 18.54 -5.30 -25.49
CA THR A 874 17.32 -4.60 -25.92
C THR A 874 17.67 -3.39 -26.80
N ASP A 875 16.73 -2.93 -27.60
CA ASP A 875 16.81 -1.66 -28.34
C ASP A 875 15.85 -0.60 -27.79
N LEU A 876 15.14 -0.91 -26.69
CA LEU A 876 14.19 0.00 -26.05
C LEU A 876 14.89 1.23 -25.45
N ASN A 877 16.11 1.05 -24.94
CA ASN A 877 16.96 2.07 -24.32
C ASN A 877 17.87 2.80 -25.33
N ASN A 878 17.83 2.43 -26.59
CA ASN A 878 18.62 3.03 -27.67
C ASN A 878 17.97 4.26 -28.30
N LYS A 879 16.77 4.62 -27.90
CA LYS A 879 15.97 5.71 -28.49
C LYS A 879 15.34 6.56 -27.39
N LEU A 880 15.54 7.87 -27.49
CA LEU A 880 14.99 8.80 -26.51
C LEU A 880 14.41 10.04 -27.20
N ALA A 881 13.13 10.35 -26.95
CA ALA A 881 12.53 11.61 -27.36
C ALA A 881 13.10 12.75 -26.49
N LEU A 882 13.47 13.86 -27.09
CA LEU A 882 13.98 15.00 -26.32
C LEU A 882 12.85 15.63 -25.50
N PRO A 883 13.12 16.02 -24.26
CA PRO A 883 12.15 16.71 -23.44
C PRO A 883 11.77 18.05 -24.09
N THR A 884 10.47 18.31 -24.23
CA THR A 884 10.00 19.65 -24.63
C THR A 884 10.42 20.62 -23.53
N PRO A 885 11.10 21.75 -23.84
CA PRO A 885 11.48 22.71 -22.82
C PRO A 885 10.22 23.12 -22.03
N ALA A 886 10.27 22.95 -20.72
CA ALA A 886 9.18 23.37 -19.85
C ALA A 886 8.92 24.85 -20.12
N LYS A 887 7.67 25.25 -20.45
CA LYS A 887 7.28 26.65 -20.45
C LYS A 887 7.67 27.21 -19.07
N PRO A 888 8.40 28.33 -18.99
CA PRO A 888 8.64 28.97 -17.72
C PRO A 888 7.25 29.19 -17.08
N ALA A 889 7.09 28.73 -15.85
CA ALA A 889 5.87 28.93 -15.09
C ALA A 889 5.59 30.44 -15.08
N THR A 890 4.58 30.86 -15.83
CA THR A 890 4.06 32.22 -15.72
C THR A 890 3.50 32.31 -14.32
N ALA A 891 4.16 33.11 -13.48
CA ALA A 891 3.64 33.46 -12.18
C ALA A 891 2.21 34.02 -12.41
N LYS A 892 1.21 33.23 -12.05
CA LYS A 892 -0.14 33.78 -11.93
C LYS A 892 -0.10 34.74 -10.76
N ASN A 893 -0.04 36.06 -11.08
CA ASN A 893 -0.38 37.09 -10.11
C ASN A 893 -1.80 36.80 -9.62
N SER A 894 -1.90 36.26 -8.41
CA SER A 894 -3.15 36.23 -7.66
C SER A 894 -3.40 37.64 -7.16
N GLN A 895 -4.37 38.31 -7.70
CA GLN A 895 -5.10 39.40 -7.00
C GLN A 895 -6.03 38.81 -5.97
#